data_03a268ec5d73c3777fa8e7ffec3cee0a
#
_entry.id   03a268ec5d73c3777fa8e7ffec3cee0a
#
_cell.length_a   1.000
_cell.length_b   1.000
_cell.length_c   1.000
_cell.angle_alpha   90.00
_cell.angle_beta   90.00
_cell.angle_gamma   90.00
#
_symmetry.space_group_name_H-M   'P 1'
#
loop_
_entity.id
_entity.type
_entity.pdbx_description
1 polymer ?
#
loop_
_entity_poly.entity_id
_entity_poly.type
_entity_poly.pdbx_seq_one_letter_code
_entity_poly.pdbx_strand_id
1 'polypeptide(L)'
;MGATDTEFDAEYGADQIQILEGLEAVRKRPGMYIGSTSSRGLHHLVYEIVDNAVDEALAGYCDTINVNINEDNSITVIDNGRGIPVGMNKKAGLPAVEVVFTILHAGGKFGGGGYKVSGGLHGVGASVVNALSTWLEVEICNEGNVYMQRYERGKVVKKLSIIDKCDPEKTGTKVTFLPDPEIFEETIFDYDVLKQRFREMAFLTKGLKIVLKDLREEEPHDRVFHYEGGIKEFVSYLNRSKTPLYENIIYCEGVKDGVIVEVAMQHNDSYADNTYGFVNNITTPEGGTHVVGFRNALTKTFNDYARKNKLLKDNEPNLSGEDIREGLTAIISVKIEDPQFEGQTKQKLGNSEARGAVDNIVSTQLQIFLEQNPQVAKLTVEKSVLSQRAREAARKARDLTRRKSGLDGGGLPGKLADCISKNADECEIYLVEGDSAGGSAKMARDKKTQAILPLRGKILNVEKARLDKIYGNAEIKAMITAFGTGIHDDFDISKLRYNKIIIMTDADVDGAHISTLLLTFLYRFMPELIKQGHVYLAQPPLFKLEKNKKIWYAYTEEELDSILREVGRDGNNKIQRYKGLGEMDEDQLWETTMDPENRILLRVSMDEETSSEVDLTFTTLMGDKVEPRREFIEENARFVKNLDI
;
A
#
# COMPACT_ATOMS: atom_id res chain seq x y z
N MET A 1 33.68 -13.68 34.84
CA MET A 1 32.87 -14.72 35.45
C MET A 1 31.44 -14.38 35.10
N GLY A 2 30.70 -15.07 34.33
CA GLY A 2 30.78 -16.27 33.53
C GLY A 2 29.52 -16.24 32.68
N ALA A 3 29.68 -16.17 31.35
CA ALA A 3 28.56 -16.34 30.44
C ALA A 3 28.11 -17.79 30.56
N THR A 4 26.85 -18.01 30.87
CA THR A 4 26.22 -19.31 30.74
C THR A 4 25.88 -19.51 29.29
N ASP A 5 26.77 -20.20 28.57
CA ASP A 5 26.44 -20.88 27.32
C ASP A 5 25.35 -21.88 27.62
N THR A 6 24.09 -21.58 27.22
CA THR A 6 23.07 -22.60 27.07
C THR A 6 23.39 -23.36 25.77
N GLU A 7 24.14 -24.45 25.91
CA GLU A 7 24.29 -25.46 24.86
C GLU A 7 22.89 -25.93 24.45
N PHE A 8 22.49 -25.60 23.24
CA PHE A 8 21.40 -26.26 22.52
C PHE A 8 21.91 -27.62 22.03
N ASP A 9 22.02 -28.55 22.95
CA ASP A 9 22.28 -29.97 22.63
C ASP A 9 20.93 -30.66 22.38
N ALA A 10 20.26 -30.27 21.31
CA ALA A 10 19.15 -31.05 20.78
C ALA A 10 19.68 -31.85 19.61
N GLU A 11 19.94 -33.16 19.81
CA GLU A 11 20.14 -34.10 18.71
C GLU A 11 19.02 -33.91 17.68
N TYR A 12 19.37 -33.38 16.50
CA TYR A 12 18.43 -33.25 15.38
C TYR A 12 18.14 -34.65 14.82
N GLY A 13 17.12 -35.30 15.39
CA GLY A 13 16.68 -36.65 15.01
C GLY A 13 15.37 -36.63 14.22
N ALA A 14 15.06 -37.76 13.59
CA ALA A 14 13.83 -37.93 12.79
C ALA A 14 12.54 -37.61 13.57
N ASP A 15 12.51 -37.85 14.88
CA ASP A 15 11.37 -37.59 15.77
C ASP A 15 11.08 -36.09 16.00
N GLN A 16 12.02 -35.19 15.63
CA GLN A 16 11.85 -33.75 15.72
C GLN A 16 11.17 -33.16 14.48
N ILE A 17 11.02 -33.95 13.41
CA ILE A 17 10.32 -33.54 12.20
C ILE A 17 8.83 -33.60 12.48
N GLN A 18 8.22 -32.43 12.77
CA GLN A 18 6.78 -32.31 12.99
C GLN A 18 6.04 -32.22 11.65
N ILE A 19 5.08 -33.11 11.45
CA ILE A 19 4.12 -33.04 10.34
C ILE A 19 2.92 -32.25 10.83
N LEU A 20 2.66 -31.11 10.21
CA LEU A 20 1.47 -30.29 10.47
C LEU A 20 0.43 -30.64 9.43
N GLU A 21 -0.74 -31.10 9.87
CA GLU A 21 -1.83 -31.45 8.97
C GLU A 21 -2.98 -30.43 9.04
N GLY A 22 -3.61 -30.19 7.87
CA GLY A 22 -4.84 -29.41 7.79
C GLY A 22 -4.69 -27.97 8.31
N LEU A 23 -5.72 -27.49 9.00
CA LEU A 23 -5.81 -26.11 9.49
C LEU A 23 -4.86 -25.78 10.66
N GLU A 24 -4.29 -26.77 11.32
CA GLU A 24 -3.25 -26.54 12.35
C GLU A 24 -1.99 -25.92 11.76
N ALA A 25 -1.63 -26.30 10.53
CA ALA A 25 -0.51 -25.70 9.80
C ALA A 25 -0.71 -24.19 9.59
N VAL A 26 -1.95 -23.78 9.26
CA VAL A 26 -2.32 -22.38 9.08
C VAL A 26 -2.17 -21.59 10.37
N ARG A 27 -2.68 -22.10 11.49
CA ARG A 27 -2.58 -21.45 12.80
C ARG A 27 -1.15 -21.33 13.31
N LYS A 28 -0.30 -22.34 13.06
CA LYS A 28 1.13 -22.30 13.47
C LYS A 28 1.99 -21.39 12.61
N ARG A 29 1.65 -21.22 11.33
CA ARG A 29 2.41 -20.42 10.36
C ARG A 29 1.49 -19.53 9.53
N PRO A 30 0.72 -18.62 10.15
CA PRO A 30 -0.26 -17.79 9.45
C PRO A 30 0.39 -16.92 8.36
N GLY A 31 1.60 -16.40 8.59
CA GLY A 31 2.33 -15.59 7.61
C GLY A 31 2.57 -16.27 6.25
N MET A 32 2.58 -17.60 6.18
CA MET A 32 2.68 -18.32 4.90
C MET A 32 1.43 -18.17 4.03
N TYR A 33 0.27 -17.87 4.63
CA TYR A 33 -1.03 -17.82 3.95
C TYR A 33 -1.54 -16.40 3.78
N ILE A 34 -1.32 -15.53 4.77
CA ILE A 34 -1.82 -14.15 4.79
C ILE A 34 -0.70 -13.09 4.80
N GLY A 35 0.56 -13.50 4.64
CA GLY A 35 1.73 -12.62 4.56
C GLY A 35 2.22 -12.08 5.90
N SER A 36 1.34 -11.70 6.83
CA SER A 36 1.70 -11.21 8.18
C SER A 36 0.55 -11.41 9.16
N THR A 37 0.80 -11.21 10.46
CA THR A 37 -0.21 -11.18 11.54
C THR A 37 -0.52 -9.76 12.02
N SER A 38 0.03 -8.75 11.34
CA SER A 38 -0.26 -7.34 11.57
C SER A 38 -1.62 -6.92 10.96
N SER A 39 -1.96 -5.65 11.04
CA SER A 39 -3.16 -5.06 10.43
C SER A 39 -3.36 -5.47 8.96
N ARG A 40 -2.28 -5.58 8.16
CA ARG A 40 -2.35 -6.04 6.76
C ARG A 40 -2.93 -7.46 6.64
N GLY A 41 -2.40 -8.41 7.40
CA GLY A 41 -2.90 -9.78 7.39
C GLY A 41 -4.32 -9.90 7.95
N LEU A 42 -4.69 -9.04 8.90
CA LEU A 42 -6.04 -8.95 9.43
C LEU A 42 -7.04 -8.59 8.32
N HIS A 43 -6.78 -7.51 7.56
CA HIS A 43 -7.65 -7.07 6.46
C HIS A 43 -7.68 -8.07 5.31
N HIS A 44 -6.60 -8.83 5.10
CA HIS A 44 -6.55 -9.89 4.09
C HIS A 44 -7.62 -10.98 4.30
N LEU A 45 -8.01 -11.27 5.55
CA LEU A 45 -9.13 -12.17 5.82
C LEU A 45 -10.44 -11.71 5.16
N VAL A 46 -10.71 -10.40 5.20
CA VAL A 46 -11.89 -9.82 4.56
C VAL A 46 -11.80 -9.95 3.04
N TYR A 47 -10.62 -9.68 2.48
CA TYR A 47 -10.39 -9.76 1.04
C TYR A 47 -10.62 -11.19 0.52
N GLU A 48 -10.17 -12.22 1.22
CA GLU A 48 -10.37 -13.61 0.81
C GLU A 48 -11.86 -14.01 0.74
N ILE A 49 -12.69 -13.50 1.63
CA ILE A 49 -14.14 -13.78 1.58
C ILE A 49 -14.82 -12.94 0.48
N VAL A 50 -14.46 -11.65 0.35
CA VAL A 50 -15.04 -10.76 -0.67
C VAL A 50 -14.62 -11.21 -2.08
N ASP A 51 -13.37 -11.65 -2.28
CA ASP A 51 -12.88 -12.17 -3.57
C ASP A 51 -13.70 -13.39 -4.04
N ASN A 52 -14.19 -14.22 -3.10
CA ASN A 52 -15.09 -15.32 -3.48
C ASN A 52 -16.43 -14.81 -4.04
N ALA A 53 -16.98 -13.73 -3.49
CA ALA A 53 -18.18 -13.08 -3.98
C ALA A 53 -17.93 -12.35 -5.32
N VAL A 54 -16.76 -11.73 -5.48
CA VAL A 54 -16.33 -11.12 -6.76
C VAL A 54 -16.15 -12.18 -7.84
N ASP A 55 -15.64 -13.37 -7.51
CA ASP A 55 -15.57 -14.49 -8.47
C ASP A 55 -16.97 -14.93 -8.96
N GLU A 56 -18.00 -14.90 -8.09
CA GLU A 56 -19.40 -15.10 -8.51
C GLU A 56 -19.87 -13.99 -9.46
N ALA A 57 -19.43 -12.73 -9.22
CA ALA A 57 -19.74 -11.61 -10.10
C ALA A 57 -19.03 -11.74 -11.47
N LEU A 58 -17.77 -12.15 -11.50
CA LEU A 58 -17.02 -12.43 -12.73
C LEU A 58 -17.64 -13.59 -13.53
N ALA A 59 -18.25 -14.55 -12.84
CA ALA A 59 -19.00 -15.64 -13.46
C ALA A 59 -20.41 -15.22 -13.91
N GLY A 60 -20.86 -14.00 -13.60
CA GLY A 60 -22.16 -13.44 -14.01
C GLY A 60 -23.32 -13.79 -13.10
N TYR A 61 -23.09 -14.28 -11.89
CA TYR A 61 -24.13 -14.72 -10.96
C TYR A 61 -24.34 -13.81 -9.75
N CYS A 62 -23.48 -12.82 -9.54
CA CYS A 62 -23.59 -11.87 -8.43
C CYS A 62 -23.49 -10.43 -8.96
N ASP A 63 -24.35 -9.56 -8.47
CA ASP A 63 -24.32 -8.11 -8.79
C ASP A 63 -24.22 -7.22 -7.55
N THR A 64 -24.40 -7.79 -6.35
CA THR A 64 -24.42 -7.03 -5.10
C THR A 64 -23.70 -7.78 -3.97
N ILE A 65 -22.73 -7.09 -3.35
CA ILE A 65 -21.98 -7.56 -2.18
C ILE A 65 -22.19 -6.55 -1.06
N ASN A 66 -22.60 -7.02 0.13
CA ASN A 66 -22.69 -6.18 1.33
C ASN A 66 -21.64 -6.64 2.34
N VAL A 67 -20.86 -5.69 2.85
CA VAL A 67 -19.84 -5.93 3.88
C VAL A 67 -20.13 -5.05 5.08
N ASN A 68 -20.27 -5.66 6.26
CA ASN A 68 -20.51 -4.94 7.50
C ASN A 68 -19.37 -5.21 8.49
N ILE A 69 -18.85 -4.15 9.08
CA ILE A 69 -18.04 -4.21 10.30
C ILE A 69 -19.05 -4.11 11.44
N ASN A 70 -19.24 -5.19 12.19
CA ASN A 70 -20.24 -5.27 13.24
C ASN A 70 -19.77 -4.58 14.54
N GLU A 71 -20.70 -4.33 15.47
CA GLU A 71 -20.43 -3.71 16.78
C GLU A 71 -19.35 -4.44 17.59
N ASP A 72 -19.32 -5.77 17.52
CA ASP A 72 -18.34 -6.64 18.17
C ASP A 72 -17.01 -6.76 17.38
N ASN A 73 -16.86 -5.95 16.32
CA ASN A 73 -15.73 -5.99 15.39
C ASN A 73 -15.60 -7.31 14.61
N SER A 74 -16.64 -8.12 14.51
CA SER A 74 -16.73 -9.19 13.51
C SER A 74 -17.05 -8.61 12.14
N ILE A 75 -16.73 -9.36 11.08
CA ILE A 75 -17.07 -8.99 9.68
C ILE A 75 -18.18 -9.90 9.19
N THR A 76 -19.17 -9.28 8.54
CA THR A 76 -20.20 -10.00 7.77
C THR A 76 -20.10 -9.63 6.29
N VAL A 77 -19.95 -10.64 5.43
CA VAL A 77 -19.99 -10.50 3.97
C VAL A 77 -21.20 -11.24 3.44
N ILE A 78 -22.03 -10.56 2.63
CA ILE A 78 -23.25 -11.12 2.04
C ILE A 78 -23.20 -10.90 0.52
N ASP A 79 -23.29 -11.96 -0.25
CA ASP A 79 -23.44 -11.92 -1.70
C ASP A 79 -24.81 -12.47 -2.14
N ASN A 80 -25.24 -12.09 -3.33
CA ASN A 80 -26.42 -12.63 -3.98
C ASN A 80 -26.07 -13.58 -5.14
N GLY A 81 -24.94 -14.28 -5.04
CA GLY A 81 -24.48 -15.29 -5.99
C GLY A 81 -25.28 -16.60 -5.90
N ARG A 82 -24.75 -17.65 -6.51
CA ARG A 82 -25.42 -18.99 -6.54
C ARG A 82 -25.50 -19.65 -5.15
N GLY A 83 -24.73 -19.20 -4.19
CA GLY A 83 -24.54 -19.85 -2.89
C GLY A 83 -23.58 -21.05 -2.96
N ILE A 84 -22.87 -21.29 -1.87
CA ILE A 84 -21.96 -22.45 -1.76
C ILE A 84 -22.83 -23.73 -1.78
N PRO A 85 -22.48 -24.78 -2.56
CA PRO A 85 -23.25 -26.02 -2.60
C PRO A 85 -23.37 -26.67 -1.21
N VAL A 86 -24.58 -27.07 -0.83
CA VAL A 86 -24.90 -27.73 0.46
C VAL A 86 -24.90 -29.25 0.40
N GLY A 87 -24.88 -29.81 -0.82
CA GLY A 87 -24.86 -31.25 -1.05
C GLY A 87 -23.58 -31.94 -0.59
N MET A 88 -23.64 -33.27 -0.46
CA MET A 88 -22.51 -34.10 -0.03
C MET A 88 -21.46 -34.22 -1.13
N ASN A 89 -20.21 -33.87 -0.81
CA ASN A 89 -19.06 -34.16 -1.65
C ASN A 89 -18.71 -35.66 -1.57
N LYS A 90 -18.83 -36.37 -2.67
CA LYS A 90 -18.65 -37.85 -2.72
C LYS A 90 -17.23 -38.30 -2.36
N LYS A 91 -16.21 -37.47 -2.61
CA LYS A 91 -14.79 -37.81 -2.31
C LYS A 91 -14.46 -37.60 -0.85
N ALA A 92 -14.93 -36.49 -0.24
CA ALA A 92 -14.64 -36.17 1.13
C ALA A 92 -15.62 -36.81 2.12
N GLY A 93 -16.83 -37.25 1.67
CA GLY A 93 -17.88 -37.75 2.55
C GLY A 93 -18.47 -36.67 3.48
N LEU A 94 -18.27 -35.39 3.16
CA LEU A 94 -18.69 -34.23 3.94
C LEU A 94 -19.56 -33.30 3.06
N PRO A 95 -20.40 -32.43 3.67
CA PRO A 95 -21.07 -31.38 2.92
C PRO A 95 -20.05 -30.50 2.16
N ALA A 96 -20.38 -30.06 0.95
CA ALA A 96 -19.44 -29.27 0.13
C ALA A 96 -19.02 -27.98 0.84
N VAL A 97 -19.91 -27.31 1.58
CA VAL A 97 -19.59 -26.14 2.41
C VAL A 97 -18.54 -26.46 3.48
N GLU A 98 -18.65 -27.62 4.14
CA GLU A 98 -17.67 -28.07 5.13
C GLU A 98 -16.30 -28.31 4.49
N VAL A 99 -16.26 -28.91 3.30
CA VAL A 99 -15.04 -29.10 2.53
C VAL A 99 -14.34 -27.77 2.23
N VAL A 100 -15.10 -26.75 1.78
CA VAL A 100 -14.57 -25.40 1.46
C VAL A 100 -13.94 -24.71 2.67
N PHE A 101 -14.54 -24.88 3.86
CA PHE A 101 -14.05 -24.18 5.06
C PHE A 101 -13.07 -24.99 5.92
N THR A 102 -12.90 -26.30 5.70
CA THR A 102 -12.04 -27.14 6.56
C THR A 102 -10.91 -27.85 5.86
N ILE A 103 -10.94 -27.95 4.52
CA ILE A 103 -9.92 -28.66 3.77
C ILE A 103 -9.13 -27.67 2.90
N LEU A 104 -7.80 -27.65 3.10
CA LEU A 104 -6.89 -26.87 2.25
C LEU A 104 -6.85 -27.45 0.83
N HIS A 105 -6.67 -26.57 -0.16
CA HIS A 105 -6.60 -26.93 -1.57
C HIS A 105 -7.88 -27.64 -2.07
N ALA A 106 -9.04 -27.25 -1.55
CA ALA A 106 -10.34 -27.71 -1.96
C ALA A 106 -11.20 -26.54 -2.45
N GLY A 107 -11.91 -26.73 -3.57
CA GLY A 107 -12.78 -25.70 -4.13
C GLY A 107 -13.28 -26.03 -5.52
N GLY A 108 -14.34 -25.34 -5.97
CA GLY A 108 -14.95 -25.50 -7.28
C GLY A 108 -14.19 -24.83 -8.44
N LYS A 109 -13.03 -24.22 -8.16
CA LYS A 109 -12.23 -23.43 -9.11
C LYS A 109 -11.09 -24.23 -9.75
N PHE A 110 -10.89 -25.50 -9.37
CA PHE A 110 -9.90 -26.41 -9.95
C PHE A 110 -10.45 -27.19 -11.17
N GLY A 111 -10.57 -26.53 -12.34
CA GLY A 111 -10.84 -27.21 -13.62
C GLY A 111 -12.23 -27.82 -13.78
N GLY A 112 -13.22 -27.44 -12.98
CA GLY A 112 -14.56 -28.04 -12.96
C GLY A 112 -15.63 -27.36 -13.80
N GLY A 113 -15.31 -26.40 -14.65
CA GLY A 113 -16.29 -25.74 -15.55
C GLY A 113 -17.22 -24.72 -14.88
N GLY A 114 -17.12 -24.51 -13.57
CA GLY A 114 -17.96 -23.54 -12.82
C GLY A 114 -17.48 -22.09 -12.92
N TYR A 115 -16.18 -21.89 -13.17
CA TYR A 115 -15.53 -20.58 -13.29
C TYR A 115 -14.51 -20.63 -14.43
N LYS A 116 -14.67 -19.76 -15.43
CA LYS A 116 -13.66 -19.60 -16.50
C LYS A 116 -12.51 -18.70 -16.08
N VAL A 117 -12.80 -17.74 -15.20
CA VAL A 117 -11.85 -16.78 -14.65
C VAL A 117 -12.15 -16.65 -13.16
N SER A 118 -11.14 -16.73 -12.32
CA SER A 118 -11.29 -16.51 -10.88
C SER A 118 -10.02 -15.90 -10.28
N GLY A 119 -10.16 -15.11 -9.22
CA GLY A 119 -9.07 -14.61 -8.39
C GLY A 119 -8.61 -15.65 -7.36
N GLY A 120 -9.51 -16.48 -6.88
CA GLY A 120 -9.25 -17.54 -5.91
C GLY A 120 -8.67 -18.81 -6.56
N LEU A 121 -7.33 -18.88 -6.67
CA LEU A 121 -6.65 -19.94 -7.41
C LEU A 121 -6.24 -21.15 -6.55
N HIS A 122 -5.98 -20.94 -5.28
CA HIS A 122 -5.33 -21.93 -4.42
C HIS A 122 -6.30 -22.78 -3.61
N GLY A 123 -7.60 -22.42 -3.58
CA GLY A 123 -8.63 -23.13 -2.81
C GLY A 123 -8.33 -23.16 -1.30
N VAL A 124 -7.73 -22.10 -0.79
CA VAL A 124 -7.34 -22.01 0.65
C VAL A 124 -7.98 -20.84 1.38
N GLY A 125 -8.44 -19.79 0.70
CA GLY A 125 -8.87 -18.53 1.32
C GLY A 125 -9.92 -18.74 2.41
N ALA A 126 -11.05 -19.36 2.10
CA ALA A 126 -12.13 -19.59 3.07
C ALA A 126 -11.68 -20.44 4.26
N SER A 127 -10.89 -21.48 4.03
CA SER A 127 -10.37 -22.36 5.10
C SER A 127 -9.31 -21.66 5.95
N VAL A 128 -8.52 -20.76 5.39
CA VAL A 128 -7.56 -19.91 6.12
C VAL A 128 -8.30 -18.93 7.02
N VAL A 129 -9.33 -18.24 6.53
CA VAL A 129 -10.17 -17.34 7.34
C VAL A 129 -10.78 -18.10 8.51
N ASN A 130 -11.34 -19.30 8.27
CA ASN A 130 -11.89 -20.15 9.31
C ASN A 130 -10.83 -20.53 10.36
N ALA A 131 -9.64 -20.95 9.94
CA ALA A 131 -8.55 -21.33 10.83
C ALA A 131 -8.06 -20.20 11.73
N LEU A 132 -8.07 -18.96 11.22
CA LEU A 132 -7.55 -17.76 11.89
C LEU A 132 -8.63 -16.94 12.61
N SER A 133 -9.86 -17.46 12.69
CA SER A 133 -10.97 -16.83 13.39
C SER A 133 -11.27 -17.56 14.70
N THR A 134 -11.66 -16.80 15.73
CA THR A 134 -12.20 -17.35 16.97
C THR A 134 -13.45 -18.17 16.66
N TRP A 135 -14.32 -17.61 15.82
CA TRP A 135 -15.48 -18.32 15.27
C TRP A 135 -15.78 -17.81 13.85
N LEU A 136 -16.37 -18.69 13.05
CA LEU A 136 -16.91 -18.38 11.74
C LEU A 136 -18.25 -19.05 11.57
N GLU A 137 -19.20 -18.32 10.98
CA GLU A 137 -20.53 -18.81 10.66
C GLU A 137 -20.84 -18.56 9.19
N VAL A 138 -21.34 -19.60 8.51
CA VAL A 138 -21.77 -19.50 7.12
C VAL A 138 -23.24 -19.81 7.02
N GLU A 139 -24.00 -18.91 6.41
CA GLU A 139 -25.39 -19.08 6.04
C GLU A 139 -25.52 -19.10 4.51
N ILE A 140 -26.29 -20.04 4.00
CA ILE A 140 -26.49 -20.22 2.55
C ILE A 140 -27.97 -20.27 2.26
N CYS A 141 -28.45 -19.33 1.45
CA CYS A 141 -29.81 -19.35 0.91
C CYS A 141 -29.79 -20.14 -0.40
N ASN A 142 -30.46 -21.28 -0.43
CA ASN A 142 -30.56 -22.12 -1.60
C ASN A 142 -31.83 -22.97 -1.56
N GLU A 143 -32.53 -23.11 -2.72
CA GLU A 143 -33.74 -23.94 -2.87
C GLU A 143 -34.82 -23.68 -1.82
N GLY A 144 -35.02 -22.40 -1.45
CA GLY A 144 -36.04 -21.96 -0.48
C GLY A 144 -35.71 -22.22 0.99
N ASN A 145 -34.50 -22.65 1.30
CA ASN A 145 -34.03 -22.86 2.67
C ASN A 145 -32.78 -22.06 2.98
N VAL A 146 -32.64 -21.65 4.24
CA VAL A 146 -31.40 -21.07 4.79
C VAL A 146 -30.69 -22.17 5.57
N TYR A 147 -29.55 -22.56 5.06
CA TYR A 147 -28.64 -23.52 5.70
C TYR A 147 -27.61 -22.75 6.51
N MET A 148 -27.20 -23.31 7.66
CA MET A 148 -26.16 -22.70 8.50
C MET A 148 -25.21 -23.77 9.02
N GLN A 149 -23.91 -23.42 9.05
CA GLN A 149 -22.85 -24.17 9.72
C GLN A 149 -21.94 -23.22 10.47
N ARG A 150 -21.47 -23.64 11.67
CA ARG A 150 -20.60 -22.83 12.53
C ARG A 150 -19.33 -23.56 12.88
N TYR A 151 -18.25 -22.80 12.94
CA TYR A 151 -16.91 -23.26 13.22
C TYR A 151 -16.29 -22.42 14.34
N GLU A 152 -15.37 -23.02 15.10
CA GLU A 152 -14.52 -22.35 16.07
C GLU A 152 -13.06 -22.78 15.84
N ARG A 153 -12.19 -21.80 15.56
CA ARG A 153 -10.76 -22.04 15.27
C ARG A 153 -10.54 -23.16 14.25
N GLY A 154 -11.33 -23.13 13.18
CA GLY A 154 -11.26 -24.10 12.09
C GLY A 154 -12.03 -25.41 12.33
N LYS A 155 -12.58 -25.67 13.52
CA LYS A 155 -13.28 -26.90 13.85
C LYS A 155 -14.80 -26.73 13.79
N VAL A 156 -15.50 -27.70 13.22
CA VAL A 156 -16.97 -27.69 13.18
C VAL A 156 -17.54 -27.84 14.59
N VAL A 157 -18.29 -26.84 15.07
CA VAL A 157 -18.99 -26.86 16.34
C VAL A 157 -20.50 -27.06 16.18
N LYS A 158 -21.06 -26.60 15.06
CA LYS A 158 -22.46 -26.87 14.70
C LYS A 158 -22.48 -27.37 13.25
N LYS A 159 -22.99 -28.57 13.05
CA LYS A 159 -23.11 -29.20 11.73
C LYS A 159 -24.13 -28.45 10.86
N LEU A 160 -23.97 -28.57 9.55
CA LEU A 160 -24.88 -28.01 8.56
C LEU A 160 -26.33 -28.41 8.88
N SER A 161 -27.20 -27.42 9.04
CA SER A 161 -28.63 -27.61 9.34
C SER A 161 -29.43 -26.47 8.72
N ILE A 162 -30.69 -26.75 8.41
CA ILE A 162 -31.65 -25.72 7.99
C ILE A 162 -32.09 -24.96 9.24
N ILE A 163 -31.95 -23.63 9.20
CA ILE A 163 -32.31 -22.73 10.31
C ILE A 163 -33.55 -21.89 9.99
N ASP A 164 -33.83 -21.63 8.70
CA ASP A 164 -34.93 -20.79 8.27
C ASP A 164 -35.32 -21.12 6.82
N LYS A 165 -36.34 -20.46 6.31
CA LYS A 165 -36.75 -20.50 4.90
C LYS A 165 -36.45 -19.16 4.23
N CYS A 166 -36.09 -19.21 2.96
CA CYS A 166 -35.94 -18.03 2.12
C CYS A 166 -36.85 -18.13 0.89
N ASP A 167 -36.94 -17.06 0.14
CA ASP A 167 -37.60 -17.08 -1.16
C ASP A 167 -36.90 -18.09 -2.08
N PRO A 168 -37.62 -19.03 -2.72
CA PRO A 168 -37.05 -20.03 -3.62
C PRO A 168 -36.24 -19.46 -4.79
N GLU A 169 -36.55 -18.23 -5.22
CA GLU A 169 -35.80 -17.51 -6.27
C GLU A 169 -34.52 -16.85 -5.78
N LYS A 170 -34.36 -16.72 -4.46
CA LYS A 170 -33.17 -16.10 -3.87
C LYS A 170 -32.09 -17.14 -3.59
N THR A 171 -30.88 -16.79 -4.00
CA THR A 171 -29.65 -17.52 -3.66
C THR A 171 -28.62 -16.57 -3.09
N GLY A 172 -27.62 -17.08 -2.40
CA GLY A 172 -26.50 -16.29 -1.91
C GLY A 172 -25.78 -16.93 -0.74
N THR A 173 -24.66 -16.35 -0.37
CA THR A 173 -23.87 -16.75 0.78
C THR A 173 -23.71 -15.58 1.74
N LYS A 174 -23.82 -15.84 3.04
CA LYS A 174 -23.45 -14.91 4.11
C LYS A 174 -22.41 -15.57 4.98
N VAL A 175 -21.26 -14.93 5.10
CA VAL A 175 -20.17 -15.36 5.99
C VAL A 175 -19.95 -14.30 7.03
N THR A 176 -19.98 -14.72 8.31
CA THR A 176 -19.63 -13.85 9.45
C THR A 176 -18.48 -14.49 10.21
N PHE A 177 -17.44 -13.70 10.53
CA PHE A 177 -16.29 -14.22 11.27
C PHE A 177 -15.70 -13.17 12.22
N LEU A 178 -15.10 -13.66 13.31
CA LEU A 178 -14.38 -12.85 14.29
C LEU A 178 -12.90 -13.28 14.31
N PRO A 179 -11.94 -12.42 14.00
CA PRO A 179 -10.51 -12.74 14.05
C PRO A 179 -10.07 -13.23 15.43
N ASP A 180 -9.09 -14.13 15.44
CA ASP A 180 -8.59 -14.71 16.70
C ASP A 180 -7.47 -13.83 17.29
N PRO A 181 -7.66 -13.22 18.48
CA PRO A 181 -6.65 -12.39 19.14
C PRO A 181 -5.40 -13.18 19.59
N GLU A 182 -5.44 -14.52 19.58
CA GLU A 182 -4.24 -15.33 19.81
C GLU A 182 -3.30 -15.35 18.60
N ILE A 183 -3.78 -14.93 17.41
CA ILE A 183 -3.03 -14.96 16.15
C ILE A 183 -2.59 -13.55 15.76
N PHE A 184 -3.50 -12.58 15.86
CA PHE A 184 -3.26 -11.21 15.37
C PHE A 184 -2.79 -10.29 16.49
N GLU A 185 -1.83 -9.43 16.17
CA GLU A 185 -1.32 -8.38 17.07
C GLU A 185 -2.41 -7.35 17.40
N GLU A 186 -3.29 -7.11 16.42
CA GLU A 186 -4.44 -6.24 16.51
C GLU A 186 -5.63 -6.89 15.78
N THR A 187 -6.84 -6.75 16.32
CA THR A 187 -8.06 -7.34 15.73
C THR A 187 -9.08 -6.28 15.31
N ILE A 188 -8.72 -4.99 15.33
CA ILE A 188 -9.62 -3.89 14.97
C ILE A 188 -9.49 -3.60 13.47
N PHE A 189 -10.61 -3.73 12.74
CA PHE A 189 -10.64 -3.42 11.32
C PHE A 189 -10.66 -1.91 11.07
N ASP A 190 -9.84 -1.47 10.11
CA ASP A 190 -9.82 -0.10 9.62
C ASP A 190 -10.81 0.05 8.46
N TYR A 191 -11.82 0.94 8.66
CA TYR A 191 -12.85 1.23 7.65
C TYR A 191 -12.25 1.81 6.37
N ASP A 192 -11.27 2.72 6.47
CA ASP A 192 -10.69 3.39 5.32
C ASP A 192 -9.86 2.44 4.45
N VAL A 193 -9.18 1.49 5.04
CA VAL A 193 -8.46 0.42 4.33
C VAL A 193 -9.43 -0.43 3.51
N LEU A 194 -10.53 -0.88 4.12
CA LEU A 194 -11.57 -1.64 3.40
C LEU A 194 -12.26 -0.81 2.33
N LYS A 195 -12.57 0.46 2.61
CA LYS A 195 -13.19 1.41 1.68
C LYS A 195 -12.37 1.58 0.40
N GLN A 196 -11.06 1.70 0.53
CA GLN A 196 -10.14 1.84 -0.60
C GLN A 196 -10.17 0.60 -1.48
N ARG A 197 -10.00 -0.57 -0.89
CA ARG A 197 -9.97 -1.84 -1.62
C ARG A 197 -11.29 -2.14 -2.33
N PHE A 198 -12.42 -1.92 -1.69
CA PHE A 198 -13.74 -2.18 -2.30
C PHE A 198 -14.06 -1.22 -3.44
N ARG A 199 -13.56 0.01 -3.39
CA ARG A 199 -13.64 0.95 -4.50
C ARG A 199 -12.90 0.42 -5.72
N GLU A 200 -11.68 -0.05 -5.57
CA GLU A 200 -10.90 -0.67 -6.66
C GLU A 200 -11.62 -1.88 -7.25
N MET A 201 -12.10 -2.80 -6.40
CA MET A 201 -12.84 -3.98 -6.85
C MET A 201 -14.09 -3.63 -7.66
N ALA A 202 -14.83 -2.59 -7.25
CA ALA A 202 -16.01 -2.13 -7.95
C ALA A 202 -15.68 -1.48 -9.31
N PHE A 203 -14.56 -0.77 -9.44
CA PHE A 203 -14.09 -0.27 -10.73
C PHE A 203 -13.65 -1.39 -11.67
N LEU A 204 -12.99 -2.42 -11.14
CA LEU A 204 -12.49 -3.55 -11.94
C LEU A 204 -13.59 -4.52 -12.38
N THR A 205 -14.72 -4.52 -11.66
CA THR A 205 -15.88 -5.37 -11.96
C THR A 205 -17.07 -4.48 -12.35
N LYS A 206 -17.10 -4.11 -13.61
CA LYS A 206 -18.14 -3.23 -14.17
C LYS A 206 -19.54 -3.68 -13.78
N GLY A 207 -20.35 -2.77 -13.22
CA GLY A 207 -21.72 -3.02 -12.81
C GLY A 207 -21.91 -3.73 -11.46
N LEU A 208 -20.82 -4.18 -10.79
CA LEU A 208 -20.90 -4.74 -9.45
C LEU A 208 -21.16 -3.61 -8.43
N LYS A 209 -22.10 -3.84 -7.53
CA LYS A 209 -22.41 -2.97 -6.39
C LYS A 209 -21.80 -3.55 -5.11
N ILE A 210 -20.90 -2.82 -4.47
CA ILE A 210 -20.36 -3.16 -3.16
C ILE A 210 -20.84 -2.12 -2.14
N VAL A 211 -21.39 -2.57 -1.03
CA VAL A 211 -21.87 -1.72 0.06
C VAL A 211 -21.03 -2.03 1.31
N LEU A 212 -20.31 -1.04 1.82
CA LEU A 212 -19.56 -1.14 3.07
C LEU A 212 -20.29 -0.37 4.15
N LYS A 213 -20.54 -1.01 5.31
CA LYS A 213 -21.12 -0.38 6.50
C LYS A 213 -20.24 -0.61 7.71
N ASP A 214 -20.03 0.45 8.49
CA ASP A 214 -19.44 0.36 9.82
C ASP A 214 -20.54 0.57 10.85
N LEU A 215 -20.83 -0.46 11.64
CA LEU A 215 -21.89 -0.47 12.63
C LEU A 215 -21.38 -0.26 14.05
N ARG A 216 -20.09 0.06 14.23
CA ARG A 216 -19.46 0.25 15.54
C ARG A 216 -19.82 1.58 16.21
N GLU A 217 -20.26 2.57 15.45
CA GLU A 217 -20.66 3.89 15.93
C GLU A 217 -22.18 4.05 15.95
N GLU A 218 -22.71 4.96 16.79
CA GLU A 218 -24.15 5.22 16.88
C GLU A 218 -24.76 5.71 15.55
N GLU A 219 -23.99 6.46 14.77
CA GLU A 219 -24.34 6.80 13.39
C GLU A 219 -23.50 5.96 12.43
N PRO A 220 -24.08 4.91 11.83
CA PRO A 220 -23.34 4.02 10.92
C PRO A 220 -22.77 4.75 9.72
N HIS A 221 -21.50 4.53 9.45
CA HIS A 221 -20.89 4.96 8.19
C HIS A 221 -21.25 3.95 7.10
N ASP A 222 -21.93 4.41 6.04
CA ASP A 222 -22.17 3.59 4.87
C ASP A 222 -21.59 4.20 3.61
N ARG A 223 -21.09 3.35 2.73
CA ARG A 223 -20.61 3.74 1.41
C ARG A 223 -21.01 2.71 0.38
N VAL A 224 -21.49 3.20 -0.76
CA VAL A 224 -21.87 2.37 -1.91
C VAL A 224 -20.85 2.63 -3.02
N PHE A 225 -20.28 1.57 -3.55
CA PHE A 225 -19.40 1.59 -4.71
C PHE A 225 -20.12 0.89 -5.86
N HIS A 226 -20.34 1.59 -6.96
CA HIS A 226 -21.02 1.09 -8.15
C HIS A 226 -20.60 1.92 -9.35
N TYR A 227 -19.90 1.33 -10.31
CA TYR A 227 -19.29 2.03 -11.43
C TYR A 227 -19.60 1.34 -12.76
N GLU A 228 -20.43 1.99 -13.57
CA GLU A 228 -20.82 1.48 -14.89
C GLU A 228 -19.74 1.70 -15.95
N GLY A 229 -18.86 2.69 -15.75
CA GLY A 229 -17.75 2.99 -16.67
C GLY A 229 -16.54 2.06 -16.53
N GLY A 230 -16.49 1.24 -15.47
CA GLY A 230 -15.41 0.29 -15.24
C GLY A 230 -14.04 0.98 -15.14
N ILE A 231 -13.01 0.40 -15.76
CA ILE A 231 -11.64 0.95 -15.68
C ILE A 231 -11.45 2.32 -16.34
N LYS A 232 -12.34 2.74 -17.26
CA LYS A 232 -12.32 4.14 -17.76
C LYS A 232 -12.66 5.13 -16.64
N GLU A 233 -13.71 4.82 -15.89
CA GLU A 233 -14.12 5.62 -14.76
C GLU A 233 -13.07 5.61 -13.65
N PHE A 234 -12.36 4.50 -13.49
CA PHE A 234 -11.22 4.41 -12.57
C PHE A 234 -10.08 5.36 -12.97
N VAL A 235 -9.71 5.45 -14.24
CA VAL A 235 -8.71 6.43 -14.72
C VAL A 235 -9.18 7.87 -14.46
N SER A 236 -10.48 8.17 -14.71
CA SER A 236 -11.05 9.49 -14.39
C SER A 236 -10.95 9.81 -12.90
N TYR A 237 -11.27 8.83 -12.06
CA TYR A 237 -11.18 8.95 -10.61
C TYR A 237 -9.76 9.25 -10.14
N LEU A 238 -8.75 8.52 -10.65
CA LEU A 238 -7.34 8.73 -10.32
C LEU A 238 -6.80 10.08 -10.83
N ASN A 239 -7.37 10.60 -11.92
CA ASN A 239 -7.00 11.90 -12.49
C ASN A 239 -7.78 13.10 -11.92
N ARG A 240 -8.71 12.88 -10.97
CA ARG A 240 -9.55 13.98 -10.41
C ARG A 240 -8.73 15.14 -9.82
N SER A 241 -7.55 14.83 -9.25
CA SER A 241 -6.62 15.81 -8.67
C SER A 241 -5.56 16.29 -9.65
N LYS A 242 -5.61 15.88 -10.93
CA LYS A 242 -4.66 16.22 -12.00
C LYS A 242 -5.38 16.92 -13.15
N THR A 243 -4.65 17.59 -14.02
CA THR A 243 -5.21 18.19 -15.23
C THR A 243 -4.92 17.29 -16.43
N PRO A 244 -5.92 16.60 -17.01
CA PRO A 244 -5.72 15.80 -18.20
C PRO A 244 -5.20 16.66 -19.37
N LEU A 245 -4.30 16.11 -20.18
CA LEU A 245 -3.82 16.77 -21.41
C LEU A 245 -4.88 16.75 -22.53
N TYR A 246 -5.82 15.84 -22.45
CA TYR A 246 -6.93 15.65 -23.38
C TYR A 246 -8.11 15.02 -22.65
N GLU A 247 -9.34 15.26 -23.12
CA GLU A 247 -10.58 14.83 -22.44
C GLU A 247 -10.81 13.32 -22.56
N ASN A 248 -10.57 12.74 -23.74
CA ASN A 248 -10.90 11.35 -24.01
C ASN A 248 -9.93 10.39 -23.33
N ILE A 249 -10.46 9.39 -22.61
CA ILE A 249 -9.66 8.29 -22.10
C ILE A 249 -9.41 7.30 -23.25
N ILE A 250 -8.14 6.97 -23.49
CA ILE A 250 -7.75 5.94 -24.44
C ILE A 250 -8.11 4.59 -23.86
N TYR A 251 -8.89 3.79 -24.60
CA TYR A 251 -9.34 2.49 -24.16
C TYR A 251 -9.07 1.43 -25.23
N CYS A 252 -8.48 0.33 -24.79
CA CYS A 252 -8.16 -0.84 -25.61
C CYS A 252 -8.76 -2.08 -24.97
N GLU A 253 -9.47 -2.89 -25.74
CA GLU A 253 -10.03 -4.16 -25.27
C GLU A 253 -9.92 -5.25 -26.32
N GLY A 254 -9.82 -6.49 -25.90
CA GLY A 254 -9.81 -7.63 -26.82
C GLY A 254 -9.47 -8.94 -26.15
N VAL A 255 -9.52 -9.99 -26.96
CA VAL A 255 -9.16 -11.35 -26.54
C VAL A 255 -8.10 -11.90 -27.47
N LYS A 256 -7.00 -12.39 -26.92
CA LYS A 256 -5.96 -13.07 -27.69
C LYS A 256 -5.31 -14.16 -26.86
N ASP A 257 -5.10 -15.32 -27.48
CA ASP A 257 -4.46 -16.50 -26.86
C ASP A 257 -5.11 -16.92 -25.53
N GLY A 258 -6.46 -16.78 -25.42
CA GLY A 258 -7.21 -17.06 -24.20
C GLY A 258 -7.17 -15.97 -23.13
N VAL A 259 -6.38 -14.91 -23.33
CA VAL A 259 -6.25 -13.77 -22.42
C VAL A 259 -7.24 -12.68 -22.82
N ILE A 260 -8.12 -12.28 -21.91
CA ILE A 260 -8.98 -11.10 -22.05
C ILE A 260 -8.18 -9.90 -21.55
N VAL A 261 -8.07 -8.85 -22.36
CA VAL A 261 -7.29 -7.66 -22.06
C VAL A 261 -8.21 -6.44 -22.09
N GLU A 262 -8.14 -5.63 -21.05
CA GLU A 262 -8.72 -4.30 -20.98
C GLU A 262 -7.64 -3.31 -20.50
N VAL A 263 -7.46 -2.22 -21.21
CA VAL A 263 -6.52 -1.15 -20.83
C VAL A 263 -7.22 0.19 -20.99
N ALA A 264 -7.16 1.00 -19.94
CA ALA A 264 -7.59 2.40 -20.00
C ALA A 264 -6.42 3.30 -19.58
N MET A 265 -6.21 4.42 -20.29
CA MET A 265 -5.11 5.32 -19.99
C MET A 265 -5.40 6.75 -20.41
N GLN A 266 -4.77 7.71 -19.70
CA GLN A 266 -4.83 9.13 -19.99
C GLN A 266 -3.60 9.84 -19.47
N HIS A 267 -3.00 10.74 -20.28
CA HIS A 267 -1.92 11.60 -19.82
C HIS A 267 -2.47 12.86 -19.14
N ASN A 268 -1.72 13.34 -18.18
CA ASN A 268 -2.04 14.52 -17.38
C ASN A 268 -0.79 15.40 -17.19
N ASP A 269 -0.92 16.50 -16.47
CA ASP A 269 0.12 17.50 -16.23
C ASP A 269 1.17 17.11 -15.19
N SER A 270 0.99 15.98 -14.48
CA SER A 270 1.94 15.51 -13.45
C SER A 270 3.21 14.91 -14.06
N TYR A 271 4.15 14.54 -13.20
CA TYR A 271 5.44 13.93 -13.58
C TYR A 271 5.53 12.44 -13.23
N ALA A 272 4.56 11.91 -12.50
CA ALA A 272 4.56 10.52 -12.06
C ALA A 272 4.10 9.55 -13.16
N ASP A 273 4.63 8.32 -13.16
CA ASP A 273 4.14 7.17 -13.91
C ASP A 273 3.20 6.38 -12.99
N ASN A 274 1.91 6.48 -13.24
CA ASN A 274 0.85 5.84 -12.48
C ASN A 274 0.26 4.67 -13.28
N THR A 275 1.05 3.62 -13.43
CA THR A 275 0.68 2.41 -14.17
C THR A 275 0.34 1.28 -13.19
N TYR A 276 -0.93 0.85 -13.18
CA TYR A 276 -1.44 -0.20 -12.28
C TYR A 276 -1.85 -1.44 -13.07
N GLY A 277 -1.33 -2.60 -12.65
CA GLY A 277 -1.62 -3.90 -13.25
C GLY A 277 -2.56 -4.74 -12.39
N PHE A 278 -3.51 -5.40 -13.05
CA PHE A 278 -4.47 -6.31 -12.40
C PHE A 278 -4.61 -7.60 -13.21
N VAL A 279 -4.72 -8.70 -12.47
CA VAL A 279 -4.94 -10.03 -13.05
C VAL A 279 -6.11 -10.68 -12.31
N ASN A 280 -7.21 -10.99 -13.01
CA ASN A 280 -8.43 -11.53 -12.40
C ASN A 280 -8.89 -10.69 -11.19
N ASN A 281 -8.85 -9.36 -11.31
CA ASN A 281 -9.14 -8.35 -10.28
C ASN A 281 -8.18 -8.32 -9.07
N ILE A 282 -7.09 -9.09 -9.11
CA ILE A 282 -6.03 -9.03 -8.11
C ILE A 282 -5.00 -8.01 -8.55
N THR A 283 -4.62 -7.08 -7.66
CA THR A 283 -3.56 -6.12 -7.92
C THR A 283 -2.19 -6.82 -8.00
N THR A 284 -1.35 -6.39 -8.93
CA THR A 284 0.03 -6.88 -9.10
C THR A 284 1.01 -5.73 -8.92
N PRO A 285 1.36 -5.37 -7.66
CA PRO A 285 2.20 -4.21 -7.38
C PRO A 285 3.59 -4.27 -8.04
N GLU A 286 4.14 -5.46 -8.19
CA GLU A 286 5.40 -5.69 -8.90
C GLU A 286 5.23 -5.83 -10.42
N GLY A 287 4.01 -5.65 -10.92
CA GLY A 287 3.68 -5.76 -12.33
C GLY A 287 3.67 -7.21 -12.84
N GLY A 288 4.45 -7.48 -13.86
CA GLY A 288 4.54 -8.78 -14.51
C GLY A 288 4.45 -8.66 -16.03
N THR A 289 4.26 -9.79 -16.70
CA THR A 289 4.30 -9.89 -18.15
C THR A 289 3.28 -9.00 -18.88
N HIS A 290 2.08 -8.82 -18.31
CA HIS A 290 1.04 -7.94 -18.87
C HIS A 290 1.44 -6.46 -18.85
N VAL A 291 2.05 -5.98 -17.75
CA VAL A 291 2.57 -4.59 -17.64
C VAL A 291 3.76 -4.41 -18.58
N VAL A 292 4.64 -5.41 -18.71
CA VAL A 292 5.76 -5.38 -19.66
C VAL A 292 5.25 -5.29 -21.10
N GLY A 293 4.22 -6.08 -21.47
CA GLY A 293 3.56 -6.01 -22.76
C GLY A 293 3.00 -4.63 -23.06
N PHE A 294 2.29 -4.04 -22.09
CA PHE A 294 1.78 -2.66 -22.18
C PHE A 294 2.89 -1.62 -22.42
N ARG A 295 3.94 -1.66 -21.59
CA ARG A 295 5.07 -0.71 -21.70
C ARG A 295 5.78 -0.79 -23.05
N ASN A 296 5.95 -2.00 -23.59
CA ASN A 296 6.53 -2.23 -24.90
C ASN A 296 5.64 -1.66 -26.01
N ALA A 297 4.34 -2.02 -26.00
CA ALA A 297 3.36 -1.53 -26.95
C ALA A 297 3.31 0.00 -26.99
N LEU A 298 3.23 0.63 -25.81
CA LEU A 298 3.16 2.07 -25.66
C LEU A 298 4.40 2.74 -26.27
N THR A 299 5.58 2.29 -25.85
CA THR A 299 6.87 2.89 -26.28
C THR A 299 7.07 2.77 -27.78
N LYS A 300 6.81 1.59 -28.35
CA LYS A 300 6.94 1.34 -29.78
C LYS A 300 5.95 2.18 -30.57
N THR A 301 4.67 2.14 -30.23
CA THR A 301 3.60 2.79 -31.02
C THR A 301 3.77 4.30 -31.04
N PHE A 302 4.11 4.94 -29.90
CA PHE A 302 4.36 6.39 -29.89
C PHE A 302 5.61 6.79 -30.69
N ASN A 303 6.70 6.03 -30.63
CA ASN A 303 7.89 6.31 -31.42
C ASN A 303 7.62 6.14 -32.93
N ASP A 304 6.95 5.05 -33.33
CA ASP A 304 6.60 4.78 -34.74
C ASP A 304 5.70 5.90 -35.29
N TYR A 305 4.69 6.32 -34.51
CA TYR A 305 3.82 7.43 -34.89
C TYR A 305 4.58 8.76 -34.99
N ALA A 306 5.40 9.08 -34.00
CA ALA A 306 6.17 10.33 -33.98
C ALA A 306 7.15 10.45 -35.15
N ARG A 307 7.81 9.33 -35.54
CA ARG A 307 8.67 9.26 -36.71
C ARG A 307 7.88 9.41 -38.01
N LYS A 308 6.81 8.63 -38.18
CA LYS A 308 5.95 8.66 -39.37
C LYS A 308 5.40 10.06 -39.64
N ASN A 309 5.01 10.78 -38.59
CA ASN A 309 4.40 12.10 -38.67
C ASN A 309 5.40 13.27 -38.50
N LYS A 310 6.73 13.01 -38.48
CA LYS A 310 7.81 13.99 -38.34
C LYS A 310 7.71 14.85 -37.06
N LEU A 311 7.12 14.32 -36.01
CA LEU A 311 7.10 14.95 -34.67
C LEU A 311 8.46 14.83 -33.99
N LEU A 312 9.23 13.78 -34.34
CA LEU A 312 10.64 13.62 -33.99
C LEU A 312 11.49 13.79 -35.25
N LYS A 313 12.57 14.54 -35.15
CA LYS A 313 13.52 14.72 -36.26
C LYS A 313 14.39 13.48 -36.44
N ASP A 314 14.87 13.23 -37.66
CA ASP A 314 15.66 12.02 -37.95
C ASP A 314 16.96 11.92 -37.14
N ASN A 315 17.51 13.05 -36.70
CA ASN A 315 18.71 13.14 -35.87
C ASN A 315 18.44 13.11 -34.35
N GLU A 316 17.18 13.13 -33.91
CA GLU A 316 16.84 13.04 -32.52
C GLU A 316 16.72 11.55 -32.12
N PRO A 317 17.15 11.14 -30.91
CA PRO A 317 16.97 9.76 -30.43
C PRO A 317 15.48 9.43 -30.24
N ASN A 318 15.14 8.16 -30.21
CA ASN A 318 13.81 7.73 -29.84
C ASN A 318 13.52 8.11 -28.37
N LEU A 319 12.25 8.38 -28.09
CA LEU A 319 11.76 8.59 -26.74
C LEU A 319 11.89 7.29 -25.93
N SER A 320 12.37 7.38 -24.71
CA SER A 320 12.37 6.24 -23.79
C SER A 320 10.95 5.93 -23.30
N GLY A 321 10.75 4.72 -22.78
CA GLY A 321 9.49 4.37 -22.17
C GLY A 321 9.12 5.29 -20.99
N GLU A 322 10.11 5.75 -20.23
CA GLU A 322 9.93 6.70 -19.12
C GLU A 322 9.45 8.06 -19.60
N ASP A 323 10.05 8.58 -20.69
CA ASP A 323 9.65 9.87 -21.26
C ASP A 323 8.17 9.86 -21.70
N ILE A 324 7.69 8.72 -22.23
CA ILE A 324 6.31 8.55 -22.69
C ILE A 324 5.34 8.35 -21.53
N ARG A 325 5.79 7.72 -20.45
CA ARG A 325 4.94 7.47 -19.27
C ARG A 325 4.94 8.60 -18.25
N GLU A 326 5.73 9.64 -18.43
CA GLU A 326 5.66 10.82 -17.56
C GLU A 326 4.25 11.44 -17.62
N GLY A 327 3.59 11.52 -16.46
CA GLY A 327 2.22 11.99 -16.34
C GLY A 327 1.17 11.03 -16.91
N LEU A 328 1.49 9.76 -17.07
CA LEU A 328 0.53 8.75 -17.48
C LEU A 328 -0.20 8.16 -16.28
N THR A 329 -1.53 8.08 -16.38
CA THR A 329 -2.36 7.20 -15.53
C THR A 329 -2.89 6.09 -16.43
N ALA A 330 -2.58 4.83 -16.09
CA ALA A 330 -2.98 3.66 -16.86
C ALA A 330 -3.41 2.50 -15.96
N ILE A 331 -4.51 1.87 -16.33
CA ILE A 331 -5.02 0.64 -15.73
C ILE A 331 -4.91 -0.48 -16.76
N ILE A 332 -4.20 -1.54 -16.41
CA ILE A 332 -4.05 -2.74 -17.23
C ILE A 332 -4.72 -3.89 -16.51
N SER A 333 -5.87 -4.34 -17.01
CA SER A 333 -6.61 -5.46 -16.46
C SER A 333 -6.57 -6.63 -17.45
N VAL A 334 -6.09 -7.77 -16.98
CA VAL A 334 -6.13 -9.02 -17.77
C VAL A 334 -6.90 -10.09 -17.01
N LYS A 335 -7.66 -10.91 -17.77
CA LYS A 335 -8.35 -12.08 -17.22
C LYS A 335 -7.79 -13.31 -17.92
N ILE A 336 -7.29 -14.25 -17.11
CA ILE A 336 -6.59 -15.47 -17.55
C ILE A 336 -7.19 -16.65 -16.80
N GLU A 337 -7.40 -17.76 -17.48
CA GLU A 337 -7.99 -18.96 -16.88
C GLU A 337 -7.07 -19.61 -15.84
N ASP A 338 -5.77 -19.67 -16.14
CA ASP A 338 -4.75 -20.25 -15.26
C ASP A 338 -3.58 -19.27 -15.06
N PRO A 339 -3.72 -18.25 -14.21
CA PRO A 339 -2.67 -17.28 -13.97
C PRO A 339 -1.55 -17.87 -13.10
N GLN A 340 -0.31 -17.69 -13.54
CA GLN A 340 0.90 -18.10 -12.86
C GLN A 340 1.57 -16.87 -12.24
N PHE A 341 1.62 -16.83 -10.91
CA PHE A 341 2.27 -15.74 -10.19
C PHE A 341 3.64 -16.15 -9.66
N GLU A 342 4.55 -15.19 -9.58
CA GLU A 342 5.77 -15.35 -8.84
C GLU A 342 5.47 -15.20 -7.34
N GLY A 343 5.40 -16.34 -6.61
CA GLY A 343 5.15 -16.38 -5.17
C GLY A 343 3.67 -16.43 -4.76
N GLN A 344 3.44 -16.76 -3.47
CA GLN A 344 2.11 -16.95 -2.88
C GLN A 344 1.29 -15.64 -2.77
N THR A 345 1.97 -14.51 -2.64
CA THR A 345 1.35 -13.19 -2.47
C THR A 345 0.81 -12.59 -3.77
N LYS A 346 0.93 -13.30 -4.91
CA LYS A 346 0.37 -12.93 -6.22
C LYS A 346 0.81 -11.54 -6.75
N GLN A 347 1.98 -11.05 -6.33
CA GLN A 347 2.43 -9.67 -6.61
C GLN A 347 2.88 -9.44 -8.04
N LYS A 348 3.27 -10.52 -8.76
CA LYS A 348 3.81 -10.43 -10.13
C LYS A 348 3.35 -11.57 -11.01
N LEU A 349 2.83 -11.24 -12.19
CA LEU A 349 2.37 -12.23 -13.18
C LEU A 349 3.54 -12.78 -14.01
N GLY A 350 3.60 -14.12 -14.15
CA GLY A 350 4.62 -14.82 -14.93
C GLY A 350 4.21 -15.29 -16.34
N ASN A 351 2.91 -15.38 -16.62
CA ASN A 351 2.38 -15.91 -17.89
C ASN A 351 2.94 -15.21 -19.13
N SER A 352 3.67 -15.90 -19.99
CA SER A 352 4.27 -15.32 -21.19
C SER A 352 3.27 -14.87 -22.24
N GLU A 353 2.13 -15.59 -22.38
CA GLU A 353 1.03 -15.29 -23.30
C GLU A 353 0.38 -13.93 -22.99
N ALA A 354 0.31 -13.52 -21.73
CA ALA A 354 -0.23 -12.22 -21.33
C ALA A 354 0.60 -11.06 -21.93
N ARG A 355 1.92 -11.20 -21.99
CA ARG A 355 2.79 -10.19 -22.62
C ARG A 355 2.45 -9.99 -24.08
N GLY A 356 2.32 -11.09 -24.85
CA GLY A 356 2.03 -11.05 -26.27
C GLY A 356 0.62 -10.54 -26.57
N ALA A 357 -0.36 -10.94 -25.75
CA ALA A 357 -1.75 -10.51 -25.90
C ALA A 357 -1.89 -9.00 -25.68
N VAL A 358 -1.35 -8.47 -24.56
CA VAL A 358 -1.40 -7.05 -24.23
C VAL A 358 -0.64 -6.21 -25.27
N ASP A 359 0.59 -6.62 -25.63
CA ASP A 359 1.40 -5.88 -26.62
C ASP A 359 0.64 -5.77 -27.96
N ASN A 360 0.07 -6.85 -28.46
CA ASN A 360 -0.61 -6.85 -29.74
C ASN A 360 -1.91 -6.02 -29.71
N ILE A 361 -2.78 -6.21 -28.72
CA ILE A 361 -4.06 -5.51 -28.61
C ILE A 361 -3.83 -4.00 -28.44
N VAL A 362 -2.93 -3.63 -27.53
CA VAL A 362 -2.65 -2.22 -27.25
C VAL A 362 -1.96 -1.56 -28.46
N SER A 363 -0.92 -2.16 -29.06
CA SER A 363 -0.25 -1.59 -30.24
C SER A 363 -1.21 -1.32 -31.36
N THR A 364 -2.09 -2.29 -31.66
CA THR A 364 -3.03 -2.17 -32.79
C THR A 364 -4.06 -1.07 -32.55
N GLN A 365 -4.70 -1.07 -31.39
CA GLN A 365 -5.78 -0.11 -31.10
C GLN A 365 -5.26 1.29 -30.80
N LEU A 366 -4.11 1.40 -30.13
CA LEU A 366 -3.46 2.68 -29.90
C LEU A 366 -3.01 3.32 -31.21
N GLN A 367 -2.46 2.56 -32.16
CA GLN A 367 -2.12 3.08 -33.48
C GLN A 367 -3.34 3.69 -34.18
N ILE A 368 -4.46 2.98 -34.20
CA ILE A 368 -5.72 3.48 -34.77
C ILE A 368 -6.18 4.75 -34.06
N PHE A 369 -6.13 4.76 -32.72
CA PHE A 369 -6.53 5.91 -31.93
C PHE A 369 -5.68 7.14 -32.23
N LEU A 370 -4.35 7.00 -32.32
CA LEU A 370 -3.45 8.12 -32.62
C LEU A 370 -3.66 8.67 -34.03
N GLU A 371 -3.95 7.82 -35.01
CA GLU A 371 -4.27 8.26 -36.39
C GLU A 371 -5.60 9.01 -36.44
N GLN A 372 -6.59 8.61 -35.64
CA GLN A 372 -7.89 9.29 -35.53
C GLN A 372 -7.84 10.57 -34.69
N ASN A 373 -6.86 10.68 -33.76
CA ASN A 373 -6.74 11.78 -32.82
C ASN A 373 -5.34 12.45 -32.89
N PRO A 374 -4.98 13.09 -34.01
CA PRO A 374 -3.62 13.64 -34.22
C PRO A 374 -3.25 14.74 -33.22
N GLN A 375 -4.23 15.46 -32.68
CA GLN A 375 -4.00 16.48 -31.65
C GLN A 375 -3.55 15.83 -30.33
N VAL A 376 -4.19 14.75 -29.91
CA VAL A 376 -3.83 13.97 -28.70
C VAL A 376 -2.41 13.41 -28.87
N ALA A 377 -2.13 12.81 -30.03
CA ALA A 377 -0.81 12.28 -30.36
C ALA A 377 0.28 13.36 -30.27
N LYS A 378 0.02 14.54 -30.83
CA LYS A 378 0.93 15.67 -30.77
C LYS A 378 1.22 16.15 -29.38
N LEU A 379 0.17 16.36 -28.55
CA LEU A 379 0.29 16.79 -27.15
C LEU A 379 1.12 15.80 -26.33
N THR A 380 0.88 14.51 -26.49
CA THR A 380 1.61 13.47 -25.77
C THR A 380 3.07 13.40 -26.20
N VAL A 381 3.36 13.45 -27.49
CA VAL A 381 4.74 13.45 -27.98
C VAL A 381 5.50 14.71 -27.54
N GLU A 382 4.87 15.89 -27.60
CA GLU A 382 5.49 17.14 -27.12
C GLU A 382 5.82 17.06 -25.63
N LYS A 383 4.93 16.53 -24.79
CA LYS A 383 5.21 16.30 -23.37
C LYS A 383 6.39 15.33 -23.20
N SER A 384 6.39 14.21 -23.93
CA SER A 384 7.46 13.21 -23.85
C SER A 384 8.83 13.78 -24.27
N VAL A 385 8.88 14.67 -25.27
CA VAL A 385 10.12 15.39 -25.68
C VAL A 385 10.57 16.32 -24.56
N LEU A 386 9.66 17.02 -23.89
CA LEU A 386 10.01 17.88 -22.74
C LEU A 386 10.54 17.03 -21.56
N SER A 387 9.95 15.86 -21.29
CA SER A 387 10.43 14.90 -20.30
C SER A 387 11.85 14.42 -20.63
N GLN A 388 12.11 14.00 -21.88
CA GLN A 388 13.42 13.58 -22.34
C GLN A 388 14.48 14.66 -22.09
N ARG A 389 14.18 15.91 -22.45
CA ARG A 389 15.10 17.03 -22.22
C ARG A 389 15.38 17.31 -20.77
N ALA A 390 14.34 17.20 -19.91
CA ALA A 390 14.49 17.35 -18.46
C ALA A 390 15.37 16.25 -17.87
N ARG A 391 15.15 14.99 -18.27
CA ARG A 391 15.93 13.84 -17.85
C ARG A 391 17.40 13.95 -18.29
N GLU A 392 17.66 14.37 -19.54
CA GLU A 392 19.02 14.60 -19.99
C GLU A 392 19.72 15.74 -19.24
N ALA A 393 19.00 16.83 -18.91
CA ALA A 393 19.54 17.92 -18.12
C ALA A 393 19.85 17.46 -16.68
N ALA A 394 18.96 16.69 -16.08
CA ALA A 394 19.15 16.09 -14.76
C ALA A 394 20.37 15.15 -14.73
N ARG A 395 20.53 14.31 -15.76
CA ARG A 395 21.70 13.44 -15.91
C ARG A 395 23.01 14.23 -15.99
N LYS A 396 23.04 15.28 -16.80
CA LYS A 396 24.23 16.15 -16.89
C LYS A 396 24.55 16.82 -15.55
N ALA A 397 23.53 17.32 -14.83
CA ALA A 397 23.72 17.92 -13.51
C ALA A 397 24.28 16.93 -12.49
N ARG A 398 23.78 15.71 -12.50
CA ARG A 398 24.27 14.59 -11.66
C ARG A 398 25.73 14.25 -11.98
N ASP A 399 26.07 14.08 -13.26
CA ASP A 399 27.43 13.72 -13.68
C ASP A 399 28.45 14.81 -13.33
N LEU A 400 28.06 16.07 -13.42
CA LEU A 400 28.87 17.20 -12.94
C LEU A 400 29.09 17.18 -11.45
N THR A 401 28.06 16.81 -10.66
CA THR A 401 28.16 16.70 -9.21
C THR A 401 29.08 15.54 -8.81
N ARG A 402 28.95 14.38 -9.47
CA ARG A 402 29.83 13.21 -9.25
C ARG A 402 31.29 13.51 -9.59
N ARG A 403 31.57 14.26 -10.67
CA ARG A 403 32.93 14.66 -11.04
C ARG A 403 33.54 15.64 -10.02
N LYS A 404 32.77 16.59 -9.50
CA LYS A 404 33.21 17.52 -8.46
C LYS A 404 33.51 16.78 -7.15
N SER A 405 32.63 15.85 -6.74
CA SER A 405 32.86 15.03 -5.55
C SER A 405 34.09 14.13 -5.67
N GLY A 406 34.42 13.64 -6.86
CA GLY A 406 35.63 12.85 -7.12
C GLY A 406 36.92 13.64 -7.05
N LEU A 407 36.87 14.94 -7.32
CA LEU A 407 38.03 15.85 -7.22
C LEU A 407 38.25 16.37 -5.79
N ASP A 408 37.17 16.50 -5.00
CA ASP A 408 37.20 17.01 -3.61
C ASP A 408 37.19 15.88 -2.55
N GLY A 409 37.55 14.66 -2.92
CA GLY A 409 37.69 13.53 -1.98
C GLY A 409 36.38 12.91 -1.51
N GLY A 410 35.32 12.94 -2.32
CA GLY A 410 34.07 12.15 -2.10
C GLY A 410 33.33 12.51 -0.82
N GLY A 411 33.33 13.76 -0.41
CA GLY A 411 32.86 14.19 0.90
C GLY A 411 31.36 14.08 1.08
N LEU A 412 30.96 13.54 2.21
CA LEU A 412 29.60 13.63 2.75
C LEU A 412 29.18 15.11 2.88
N PRO A 413 27.86 15.42 2.92
CA PRO A 413 27.40 16.79 3.07
C PRO A 413 28.05 17.45 4.29
N GLY A 414 28.64 18.64 4.15
CA GLY A 414 29.37 19.31 5.24
C GLY A 414 28.53 19.59 6.50
N LYS A 415 27.20 19.57 6.35
CA LYS A 415 26.27 19.71 7.48
C LYS A 415 25.92 18.40 8.17
N LEU A 416 26.25 17.24 7.59
CA LEU A 416 26.02 15.92 8.17
C LEU A 416 26.98 15.68 9.34
N ALA A 417 26.45 15.41 10.51
CA ALA A 417 27.20 14.83 11.61
C ALA A 417 27.09 13.31 11.54
N ASP A 418 28.02 12.66 10.84
CA ASP A 418 27.99 11.20 10.60
C ASP A 418 28.31 10.43 11.88
N CYS A 419 27.93 9.15 11.91
CA CYS A 419 28.29 8.21 12.98
C CYS A 419 29.66 7.55 12.72
N ILE A 420 30.23 6.98 13.76
CA ILE A 420 31.57 6.35 13.72
C ILE A 420 31.48 4.96 13.08
N SER A 421 30.44 4.18 13.41
CA SER A 421 30.25 2.85 12.85
C SER A 421 30.03 2.89 11.33
N LYS A 422 30.53 1.87 10.64
CA LYS A 422 30.32 1.68 9.20
C LYS A 422 29.42 0.48 8.93
N ASN A 423 28.92 -0.18 9.97
CA ASN A 423 27.93 -1.22 9.86
C ASN A 423 26.54 -0.58 9.70
N ALA A 424 25.95 -0.64 8.51
CA ALA A 424 24.67 -0.01 8.22
C ALA A 424 23.53 -0.54 9.11
N ASP A 425 23.59 -1.82 9.52
CA ASP A 425 22.53 -2.47 10.31
C ASP A 425 22.36 -1.86 11.71
N GLU A 426 23.45 -1.32 12.27
CA GLU A 426 23.42 -0.63 13.60
C GLU A 426 23.29 0.89 13.48
N CYS A 427 23.45 1.45 12.28
CA CYS A 427 23.44 2.89 12.08
C CYS A 427 22.04 3.41 11.78
N GLU A 428 21.78 4.61 12.29
CA GLU A 428 20.54 5.33 12.01
C GLU A 428 20.83 6.81 11.75
N ILE A 429 20.01 7.46 10.93
CA ILE A 429 20.12 8.88 10.60
C ILE A 429 18.85 9.63 10.99
N TYR A 430 19.02 10.74 11.70
CA TYR A 430 17.95 11.68 12.02
C TYR A 430 17.95 12.82 11.01
N LEU A 431 16.82 13.04 10.36
CA LEU A 431 16.52 14.22 9.55
C LEU A 431 15.87 15.25 10.48
N VAL A 432 16.59 16.30 10.83
CA VAL A 432 16.18 17.24 11.89
C VAL A 432 15.83 18.58 11.28
N GLU A 433 14.71 19.16 11.72
CA GLU A 433 14.29 20.49 11.30
C GLU A 433 15.18 21.58 11.89
N GLY A 434 15.79 22.35 11.00
CA GLY A 434 16.57 23.54 11.35
C GLY A 434 17.94 23.27 11.98
N ASP A 435 18.77 24.32 11.99
CA ASP A 435 20.12 24.27 12.54
C ASP A 435 20.12 24.27 14.08
N SER A 436 19.10 24.86 14.75
CA SER A 436 18.99 24.93 16.22
C SER A 436 18.73 23.54 16.81
N ALA A 437 17.62 22.88 16.41
CA ALA A 437 17.32 21.53 16.87
C ALA A 437 18.40 20.54 16.41
N GLY A 438 18.97 20.74 15.20
CA GLY A 438 20.12 19.99 14.72
C GLY A 438 21.36 20.13 15.59
N GLY A 439 21.56 21.29 16.26
CA GLY A 439 22.61 21.51 17.22
C GLY A 439 22.42 20.67 18.48
N SER A 440 21.23 20.76 19.12
CA SER A 440 20.88 19.95 20.29
C SER A 440 20.96 18.45 20.00
N ALA A 441 20.44 18.00 18.86
CA ALA A 441 20.51 16.60 18.45
C ALA A 441 21.95 16.09 18.23
N LYS A 442 22.83 16.93 17.68
CA LYS A 442 24.28 16.60 17.55
C LYS A 442 24.99 16.40 18.88
N MET A 443 24.57 17.12 19.90
CA MET A 443 25.11 16.98 21.26
C MET A 443 24.53 15.75 21.97
N ALA A 444 23.21 15.54 21.85
CA ALA A 444 22.45 14.47 22.49
C ALA A 444 22.80 13.07 21.97
N ARG A 445 23.10 12.92 20.69
CA ARG A 445 23.20 11.63 19.98
C ARG A 445 24.26 10.66 20.52
N ASP A 446 24.05 9.38 20.36
CA ASP A 446 25.16 8.41 20.37
C ASP A 446 26.00 8.55 19.09
N LYS A 447 27.21 9.07 19.25
CA LYS A 447 28.16 9.30 18.14
C LYS A 447 28.60 8.02 17.45
N LYS A 448 28.42 6.86 18.07
CA LYS A 448 28.82 5.59 17.50
C LYS A 448 27.87 5.16 16.38
N THR A 449 26.57 5.27 16.60
CA THR A 449 25.54 4.67 15.72
C THR A 449 24.55 5.67 15.13
N GLN A 450 24.47 6.90 15.70
CA GLN A 450 23.50 7.91 15.28
C GLN A 450 24.15 9.03 14.48
N ALA A 451 23.61 9.31 13.29
CA ALA A 451 23.97 10.44 12.43
C ALA A 451 22.87 11.51 12.45
N ILE A 452 23.24 12.78 12.32
CA ILE A 452 22.32 13.93 12.28
C ILE A 452 22.50 14.68 10.98
N LEU A 453 21.42 14.86 10.23
CA LEU A 453 21.35 15.71 9.05
C LEU A 453 20.34 16.84 9.28
N PRO A 454 20.78 18.05 9.65
CA PRO A 454 19.88 19.20 9.75
C PRO A 454 19.40 19.63 8.36
N LEU A 455 18.11 19.92 8.25
CA LEU A 455 17.47 20.42 7.04
C LEU A 455 17.06 21.88 7.25
N ARG A 456 17.38 22.75 6.30
CA ARG A 456 17.09 24.19 6.41
C ARG A 456 15.70 24.50 5.87
N GLY A 457 14.72 24.48 6.77
CA GLY A 457 13.33 24.82 6.47
C GLY A 457 12.64 23.81 5.55
N LYS A 458 11.56 24.25 4.90
CA LYS A 458 10.75 23.44 4.01
C LYS A 458 11.54 23.04 2.75
N ILE A 459 11.67 21.74 2.51
CA ILE A 459 12.29 21.23 1.29
C ILE A 459 11.39 21.46 0.07
N LEU A 460 11.96 21.29 -1.12
CA LEU A 460 11.20 21.36 -2.37
C LEU A 460 10.06 20.32 -2.37
N ASN A 461 8.84 20.76 -2.67
CA ASN A 461 7.74 19.84 -2.94
C ASN A 461 7.98 19.13 -4.28
N VAL A 462 8.38 17.87 -4.21
CA VAL A 462 8.74 17.08 -5.40
C VAL A 462 7.54 16.67 -6.25
N GLU A 463 6.32 16.67 -5.68
CA GLU A 463 5.09 16.42 -6.42
C GLU A 463 4.88 17.44 -7.55
N LYS A 464 5.34 18.69 -7.33
CA LYS A 464 5.22 19.84 -8.25
C LYS A 464 6.48 20.15 -9.01
N ALA A 465 7.51 19.33 -8.91
CA ALA A 465 8.84 19.68 -9.41
C ALA A 465 9.36 18.68 -10.45
N ARG A 466 9.93 19.19 -11.51
CA ARG A 466 10.63 18.39 -12.51
C ARG A 466 11.95 17.87 -11.97
N LEU A 467 12.40 16.75 -12.51
CA LEU A 467 13.60 16.03 -12.07
C LEU A 467 14.87 16.89 -12.03
N ASP A 468 15.04 17.80 -13.00
CA ASP A 468 16.17 18.73 -13.04
C ASP A 468 16.21 19.68 -11.83
N LYS A 469 15.06 20.16 -11.37
CA LYS A 469 14.94 21.00 -10.16
C LYS A 469 15.18 20.19 -8.88
N ILE A 470 14.75 18.94 -8.86
CA ILE A 470 14.96 18.03 -7.73
C ILE A 470 16.45 17.79 -7.50
N TYR A 471 17.19 17.43 -8.55
CA TYR A 471 18.65 17.33 -8.49
C TYR A 471 19.37 18.68 -8.28
N GLY A 472 18.70 19.81 -8.54
CA GLY A 472 19.18 21.15 -8.26
C GLY A 472 19.10 21.53 -6.77
N ASN A 473 18.16 20.94 -6.01
CA ASN A 473 17.90 21.31 -4.62
C ASN A 473 19.00 20.81 -3.67
N ALA A 474 19.53 21.70 -2.83
CA ALA A 474 20.67 21.40 -1.95
C ALA A 474 20.30 20.38 -0.82
N GLU A 475 19.09 20.51 -0.25
CA GLU A 475 18.63 19.64 0.83
C GLU A 475 18.40 18.21 0.30
N ILE A 476 17.77 18.07 -0.86
CA ILE A 476 17.55 16.77 -1.50
C ILE A 476 18.89 16.13 -1.88
N LYS A 477 19.83 16.88 -2.43
CA LYS A 477 21.19 16.37 -2.70
C LYS A 477 21.89 15.88 -1.43
N ALA A 478 21.74 16.61 -0.33
CA ALA A 478 22.33 16.22 0.93
C ALA A 478 21.76 14.87 1.42
N MET A 479 20.45 14.66 1.31
CA MET A 479 19.81 13.38 1.65
C MET A 479 20.25 12.24 0.75
N ILE A 480 20.23 12.42 -0.57
CA ILE A 480 20.69 11.41 -1.55
C ILE A 480 22.13 10.97 -1.25
N THR A 481 23.01 11.95 -0.98
CA THR A 481 24.42 11.68 -0.66
C THR A 481 24.58 11.00 0.70
N ALA A 482 23.81 11.42 1.71
CA ALA A 482 23.87 10.84 3.06
C ALA A 482 23.40 9.37 3.04
N PHE A 483 22.29 9.07 2.38
CA PHE A 483 21.74 7.70 2.32
C PHE A 483 22.62 6.77 1.47
N GLY A 484 23.19 7.27 0.40
CA GLY A 484 24.09 6.51 -0.49
C GLY A 484 23.38 5.67 -1.56
N THR A 485 22.06 5.53 -1.49
CA THR A 485 21.26 4.65 -2.35
C THR A 485 21.07 5.15 -3.78
N GLY A 486 21.24 6.45 -4.04
CA GLY A 486 20.73 7.08 -5.27
C GLY A 486 19.21 7.25 -5.26
N ILE A 487 18.63 7.65 -6.40
CA ILE A 487 17.18 7.78 -6.61
C ILE A 487 16.81 7.30 -8.01
N HIS A 488 15.54 6.95 -8.25
CA HIS A 488 15.02 6.42 -9.52
C HIS A 488 15.83 5.21 -10.01
N ASP A 489 16.26 5.21 -11.28
CA ASP A 489 17.01 4.13 -11.92
C ASP A 489 18.37 3.84 -11.27
N ASP A 490 18.92 4.81 -10.53
CA ASP A 490 20.17 4.64 -9.79
C ASP A 490 19.96 4.11 -8.37
N PHE A 491 18.70 3.91 -7.96
CA PHE A 491 18.39 3.47 -6.60
C PHE A 491 18.89 2.03 -6.38
N ASP A 492 19.70 1.87 -5.36
CA ASP A 492 20.27 0.59 -4.97
C ASP A 492 20.26 0.49 -3.44
N ILE A 493 19.31 -0.29 -2.91
CA ILE A 493 19.10 -0.46 -1.47
C ILE A 493 20.34 -1.06 -0.79
N SER A 494 21.14 -1.88 -1.50
CA SER A 494 22.34 -2.48 -0.93
C SER A 494 23.42 -1.49 -0.54
N LYS A 495 23.30 -0.23 -1.01
CA LYS A 495 24.19 0.88 -0.68
C LYS A 495 23.67 1.75 0.46
N LEU A 496 22.57 1.38 1.07
CA LEU A 496 22.01 2.13 2.20
C LEU A 496 23.00 2.15 3.36
N ARG A 497 23.29 3.35 3.87
CA ARG A 497 24.27 3.56 4.94
C ARG A 497 23.68 3.52 6.34
N TYR A 498 22.37 3.59 6.47
CA TYR A 498 21.65 3.66 7.74
C TYR A 498 20.41 2.79 7.71
N ASN A 499 20.31 1.81 8.61
CA ASN A 499 19.17 0.90 8.71
C ASN A 499 17.86 1.64 9.05
N LYS A 500 17.94 2.76 9.78
CA LYS A 500 16.79 3.59 10.08
C LYS A 500 17.00 5.03 9.61
N ILE A 501 16.00 5.56 8.91
CA ILE A 501 15.88 6.96 8.54
C ILE A 501 14.75 7.54 9.39
N ILE A 502 15.10 8.40 10.34
CA ILE A 502 14.16 8.91 11.34
C ILE A 502 13.90 10.37 11.06
N ILE A 503 12.66 10.71 10.76
CA ILE A 503 12.20 12.09 10.58
C ILE A 503 11.87 12.64 11.96
N MET A 504 12.53 13.73 12.35
CA MET A 504 12.38 14.37 13.63
C MET A 504 12.16 15.87 13.43
N THR A 505 10.90 16.29 13.47
CA THR A 505 10.41 17.64 13.25
C THR A 505 9.71 18.17 14.49
N ASP A 506 9.55 19.50 14.57
CA ASP A 506 8.80 20.15 15.64
C ASP A 506 7.34 19.66 15.67
N ALA A 507 6.74 19.69 16.85
CA ALA A 507 5.35 19.26 17.07
C ALA A 507 4.35 20.39 16.72
N ASP A 508 4.56 21.08 15.62
CA ASP A 508 3.72 22.17 15.13
C ASP A 508 3.28 21.95 13.66
N VAL A 509 2.50 22.86 13.12
CA VAL A 509 1.98 22.76 11.74
C VAL A 509 3.07 22.83 10.67
N ASP A 510 4.18 23.53 10.95
CA ASP A 510 5.32 23.62 10.03
C ASP A 510 6.13 22.32 10.04
N GLY A 511 6.37 21.73 11.22
CA GLY A 511 7.01 20.43 11.34
C GLY A 511 6.20 19.30 10.69
N ALA A 512 4.87 19.30 10.86
CA ALA A 512 3.98 18.36 10.17
C ALA A 512 4.08 18.51 8.65
N HIS A 513 4.17 19.74 8.13
CA HIS A 513 4.34 20.00 6.71
C HIS A 513 5.73 19.53 6.21
N ILE A 514 6.80 19.75 6.97
CA ILE A 514 8.15 19.27 6.62
C ILE A 514 8.18 17.75 6.56
N SER A 515 7.59 17.07 7.56
CA SER A 515 7.46 15.61 7.57
C SER A 515 6.71 15.11 6.31
N THR A 516 5.62 15.77 5.93
CA THR A 516 4.86 15.41 4.74
C THR A 516 5.67 15.62 3.45
N LEU A 517 6.47 16.71 3.34
CA LEU A 517 7.36 16.93 2.20
C LEU A 517 8.45 15.85 2.11
N LEU A 518 9.02 15.44 3.25
CA LEU A 518 10.02 14.37 3.31
C LEU A 518 9.42 13.02 2.93
N LEU A 519 8.23 12.69 3.44
CA LEU A 519 7.52 11.48 3.06
C LEU A 519 7.16 11.46 1.57
N THR A 520 6.75 12.61 1.01
CA THR A 520 6.51 12.75 -0.44
C THR A 520 7.77 12.45 -1.24
N PHE A 521 8.92 12.98 -0.83
CA PHE A 521 10.19 12.70 -1.48
C PHE A 521 10.57 11.22 -1.40
N LEU A 522 10.48 10.60 -0.23
CA LEU A 522 10.81 9.19 -0.02
C LEU A 522 9.85 8.29 -0.82
N TYR A 523 8.56 8.58 -0.79
CA TYR A 523 7.55 7.83 -1.53
C TYR A 523 7.78 7.87 -3.05
N ARG A 524 8.03 9.07 -3.61
CA ARG A 524 8.19 9.25 -5.05
C ARG A 524 9.52 8.75 -5.60
N PHE A 525 10.60 8.83 -4.84
CA PHE A 525 11.95 8.63 -5.34
C PHE A 525 12.72 7.47 -4.69
N MET A 526 12.26 6.98 -3.54
CA MET A 526 12.89 5.91 -2.78
C MET A 526 11.85 4.99 -2.10
N PRO A 527 10.78 4.53 -2.81
CA PRO A 527 9.68 3.78 -2.20
C PRO A 527 10.13 2.51 -1.48
N GLU A 528 11.21 1.87 -1.96
CA GLU A 528 11.77 0.67 -1.34
C GLU A 528 12.22 0.89 0.11
N LEU A 529 12.62 2.12 0.50
CA LEU A 529 12.95 2.44 1.89
C LEU A 529 11.74 2.33 2.82
N ILE A 530 10.54 2.68 2.31
CA ILE A 530 9.29 2.56 3.06
C ILE A 530 8.84 1.09 3.09
N LYS A 531 8.85 0.41 1.95
CA LYS A 531 8.43 -0.99 1.82
C LYS A 531 9.23 -1.93 2.72
N GLN A 532 10.55 -1.74 2.77
CA GLN A 532 11.44 -2.54 3.61
C GLN A 532 11.50 -2.07 5.07
N GLY A 533 10.78 -0.98 5.41
CA GLY A 533 10.59 -0.53 6.79
C GLY A 533 11.77 0.22 7.38
N HIS A 534 12.49 0.97 6.57
CA HIS A 534 13.61 1.79 7.01
C HIS A 534 13.21 3.20 7.46
N VAL A 535 11.96 3.63 7.24
CA VAL A 535 11.50 5.01 7.50
C VAL A 535 10.67 5.07 8.78
N TYR A 536 10.98 6.03 9.64
CA TYR A 536 10.33 6.24 10.92
C TYR A 536 10.06 7.72 11.19
N LEU A 537 9.01 8.00 11.99
CA LEU A 537 8.72 9.29 12.58
C LEU A 537 9.06 9.24 14.08
N ALA A 538 9.93 10.13 14.54
CA ALA A 538 10.18 10.28 15.97
C ALA A 538 8.98 10.94 16.64
N GLN A 539 8.66 10.50 17.85
CA GLN A 539 7.60 11.06 18.68
C GLN A 539 8.23 11.70 19.92
N PRO A 540 8.57 13.00 19.89
CA PRO A 540 8.97 13.71 21.10
C PRO A 540 7.78 13.91 22.04
N PRO A 541 8.00 14.05 23.36
CA PRO A 541 6.91 14.36 24.29
C PRO A 541 6.35 15.75 24.02
N LEU A 542 5.03 15.91 24.19
CA LEU A 542 4.36 17.19 24.09
C LEU A 542 4.43 18.00 25.39
N PHE A 543 4.51 17.32 26.53
CA PHE A 543 4.49 17.96 27.84
C PHE A 543 5.60 17.43 28.75
N LYS A 544 6.13 18.35 29.57
CA LYS A 544 6.98 18.07 30.72
C LYS A 544 6.26 18.53 31.98
N LEU A 545 6.11 17.64 32.93
CA LEU A 545 5.60 17.93 34.26
C LEU A 545 6.77 17.86 35.27
N GLU A 546 7.04 18.91 36.01
CA GLU A 546 8.00 18.91 37.12
C GLU A 546 7.25 19.11 38.42
N LYS A 547 7.51 18.22 39.42
CA LYS A 547 7.02 18.33 40.79
C LYS A 547 8.04 17.75 41.75
N ASN A 548 8.43 18.53 42.74
CA ASN A 548 9.41 18.12 43.78
C ASN A 548 10.72 17.56 43.20
N LYS A 549 11.25 18.16 42.13
CA LYS A 549 12.44 17.73 41.36
C LYS A 549 12.30 16.40 40.65
N LYS A 550 11.12 15.81 40.58
CA LYS A 550 10.81 14.70 39.69
C LYS A 550 10.23 15.24 38.42
N ILE A 551 10.60 14.62 37.31
CA ILE A 551 10.17 14.99 35.97
C ILE A 551 9.38 13.81 35.40
N TRP A 552 8.26 14.11 34.74
CA TRP A 552 7.47 13.20 33.93
C TRP A 552 7.28 13.79 32.55
N TYR A 553 7.26 12.95 31.55
CA TYR A 553 6.96 13.33 30.18
C TYR A 553 5.63 12.72 29.76
N ALA A 554 4.83 13.47 29.01
CA ALA A 554 3.57 13.00 28.44
C ALA A 554 3.54 13.28 26.93
N TYR A 555 3.09 12.31 26.18
CA TYR A 555 3.02 12.35 24.72
C TYR A 555 1.62 12.75 24.22
N THR A 556 0.61 12.64 25.07
CA THR A 556 -0.78 13.07 24.80
C THR A 556 -1.32 13.86 26.00
N GLU A 557 -2.45 14.57 25.80
CA GLU A 557 -3.16 15.27 26.87
C GLU A 557 -3.77 14.28 27.88
N GLU A 558 -4.22 13.12 27.41
CA GLU A 558 -4.76 12.05 28.27
C GLU A 558 -3.68 11.48 29.19
N GLU A 559 -2.46 11.29 28.69
CA GLU A 559 -1.33 10.87 29.51
C GLU A 559 -0.98 11.92 30.56
N LEU A 560 -0.94 13.20 30.16
CA LEU A 560 -0.72 14.30 31.11
C LEU A 560 -1.77 14.30 32.21
N ASP A 561 -3.05 14.14 31.85
CA ASP A 561 -4.14 14.08 32.81
C ASP A 561 -4.05 12.84 33.71
N SER A 562 -3.59 11.70 33.20
CA SER A 562 -3.35 10.49 34.00
C SER A 562 -2.22 10.70 35.00
N ILE A 563 -1.09 11.30 34.56
CA ILE A 563 0.02 11.65 35.45
C ILE A 563 -0.45 12.65 36.52
N LEU A 564 -1.23 13.66 36.16
CA LEU A 564 -1.76 14.65 37.10
C LEU A 564 -2.72 14.06 38.13
N ARG A 565 -3.48 12.99 37.78
CA ARG A 565 -4.33 12.25 38.74
C ARG A 565 -3.48 11.47 39.75
N GLU A 566 -2.37 10.89 39.33
CA GLU A 566 -1.46 10.12 40.16
C GLU A 566 -0.64 11.02 41.10
N VAL A 567 -0.07 12.06 40.55
CA VAL A 567 0.84 12.97 41.26
C VAL A 567 0.09 14.01 42.11
N GLY A 568 -1.20 14.25 41.81
CA GLY A 568 -2.07 15.25 42.45
C GLY A 568 -1.96 16.62 41.78
N ARG A 569 -3.11 17.23 41.54
CA ARG A 569 -3.25 18.58 40.96
C ARG A 569 -3.10 19.61 42.08
N ASP A 570 -1.92 20.14 42.29
CA ASP A 570 -1.65 21.21 43.25
C ASP A 570 -0.81 22.33 42.61
N GLY A 571 -0.66 23.45 43.35
CA GLY A 571 0.07 24.66 42.86
C GLY A 571 1.58 24.46 42.68
N ASN A 572 2.13 23.29 43.01
CA ASN A 572 3.56 22.99 42.87
C ASN A 572 3.88 22.29 41.55
N ASN A 573 2.87 21.98 40.71
CA ASN A 573 3.05 21.40 39.40
C ASN A 573 3.53 22.48 38.42
N LYS A 574 4.70 22.26 37.82
CA LYS A 574 5.20 23.07 36.71
C LYS A 574 5.00 22.27 35.44
N ILE A 575 4.05 22.69 34.61
CA ILE A 575 3.76 22.07 33.31
C ILE A 575 4.37 22.96 32.24
N GLN A 576 5.21 22.37 31.40
CA GLN A 576 5.74 22.98 30.19
C GLN A 576 5.19 22.22 28.98
N ARG A 577 4.57 22.91 28.02
CA ARG A 577 4.24 22.37 26.71
C ARG A 577 5.40 22.70 25.76
N TYR A 578 5.98 21.68 25.15
CA TYR A 578 7.00 21.86 24.13
C TYR A 578 6.34 22.23 22.79
N LYS A 579 6.83 23.31 22.18
CA LYS A 579 6.40 23.74 20.83
C LYS A 579 7.39 23.32 19.76
N GLY A 580 8.63 23.10 20.13
CA GLY A 580 9.67 22.64 19.21
C GLY A 580 10.81 21.93 19.92
N LEU A 581 11.55 21.14 19.17
CA LEU A 581 12.71 20.36 19.63
C LEU A 581 13.84 21.26 20.18
N GLY A 582 13.93 22.51 19.69
CA GLY A 582 14.89 23.48 20.16
C GLY A 582 14.64 23.98 21.59
N GLU A 583 13.50 23.68 22.21
CA GLU A 583 13.18 23.98 23.61
C GLU A 583 13.69 22.89 24.57
N MET A 584 14.10 21.73 24.04
CA MET A 584 14.71 20.65 24.82
C MET A 584 16.22 20.85 24.93
N ASP A 585 16.75 20.64 26.13
CA ASP A 585 18.19 20.45 26.27
C ASP A 585 18.65 19.08 25.78
N GLU A 586 19.95 18.87 25.67
CA GLU A 586 20.55 17.67 25.11
C GLU A 586 20.17 16.39 25.89
N ASP A 587 20.09 16.48 27.22
CA ASP A 587 19.76 15.35 28.09
C ASP A 587 18.28 14.96 27.91
N GLN A 588 17.36 15.94 27.86
CA GLN A 588 15.95 15.72 27.65
C GLN A 588 15.68 15.10 26.26
N LEU A 589 16.35 15.62 25.22
CA LEU A 589 16.19 15.10 23.85
C LEU A 589 16.72 13.66 23.74
N TRP A 590 17.83 13.36 24.45
CA TRP A 590 18.32 11.99 24.52
C TRP A 590 17.33 11.07 25.22
N GLU A 591 16.98 11.36 26.47
CA GLU A 591 16.16 10.50 27.32
C GLU A 591 14.78 10.17 26.72
N THR A 592 14.18 11.13 25.98
CA THR A 592 12.80 11.01 25.49
C THR A 592 12.66 10.59 24.03
N THR A 593 13.65 10.96 23.18
CA THR A 593 13.46 10.91 21.72
C THR A 593 14.57 10.17 20.97
N MET A 594 15.80 10.12 21.53
CA MET A 594 16.93 9.56 20.81
C MET A 594 17.48 8.27 21.43
N ASP A 595 17.27 8.03 22.73
CA ASP A 595 17.68 6.81 23.39
C ASP A 595 16.92 5.59 22.83
N PRO A 596 17.59 4.62 22.23
CA PRO A 596 16.94 3.43 21.65
C PRO A 596 16.07 2.63 22.62
N GLU A 597 16.35 2.71 23.95
CA GLU A 597 15.61 1.98 24.97
C GLU A 597 14.31 2.68 25.39
N ASN A 598 14.23 4.00 25.25
CA ASN A 598 13.11 4.80 25.80
C ASN A 598 12.28 5.53 24.75
N ARG A 599 12.84 5.78 23.56
CA ARG A 599 12.18 6.56 22.50
C ARG A 599 10.98 5.85 21.88
N ILE A 600 10.03 6.64 21.38
CA ILE A 600 8.89 6.16 20.59
C ILE A 600 9.15 6.50 19.13
N LEU A 601 9.15 5.47 18.27
CA LEU A 601 9.24 5.61 16.82
C LEU A 601 8.02 5.01 16.16
N LEU A 602 7.36 5.80 15.32
CA LEU A 602 6.30 5.31 14.43
C LEU A 602 6.91 4.86 13.10
N ARG A 603 6.80 3.59 12.79
CA ARG A 603 7.24 3.05 11.51
C ARG A 603 6.29 3.48 10.41
N VAL A 604 6.83 4.06 9.35
CA VAL A 604 6.07 4.38 8.14
C VAL A 604 5.91 3.11 7.31
N SER A 605 4.69 2.77 6.99
CA SER A 605 4.35 1.63 6.13
C SER A 605 3.37 2.07 5.05
N MET A 606 3.32 1.33 3.97
CA MET A 606 2.31 1.50 2.93
C MET A 606 1.77 0.13 2.53
N ASP A 607 0.49 0.10 2.21
CA ASP A 607 -0.12 -1.08 1.64
C ASP A 607 0.06 -1.07 0.13
N GLU A 608 0.75 -2.07 -0.39
CA GLU A 608 1.00 -2.21 -1.83
C GLU A 608 -0.27 -2.60 -2.59
N GLU A 609 -1.24 -3.22 -1.93
CA GLU A 609 -2.51 -3.63 -2.56
C GLU A 609 -3.41 -2.42 -2.86
N THR A 610 -3.23 -1.32 -2.12
CA THR A 610 -3.96 -0.06 -2.32
C THR A 610 -3.06 1.07 -2.86
N SER A 611 -2.02 0.73 -3.61
CA SER A 611 -1.02 1.69 -4.10
C SER A 611 -1.61 2.83 -4.94
N SER A 612 -2.71 2.62 -5.65
CA SER A 612 -3.42 3.65 -6.42
C SER A 612 -4.02 4.74 -5.53
N GLU A 613 -4.57 4.36 -4.37
CA GLU A 613 -5.15 5.30 -3.40
C GLU A 613 -4.07 6.05 -2.61
N VAL A 614 -2.95 5.37 -2.28
CA VAL A 614 -1.79 6.03 -1.68
C VAL A 614 -1.25 7.12 -2.61
N ASP A 615 -1.09 6.82 -3.90
CA ASP A 615 -0.68 7.78 -4.92
C ASP A 615 -1.65 8.95 -5.02
N LEU A 616 -2.95 8.68 -5.08
CA LEU A 616 -3.98 9.70 -5.13
C LEU A 616 -3.97 10.59 -3.88
N THR A 617 -3.70 10.04 -2.70
CA THR A 617 -3.58 10.80 -1.45
C THR A 617 -2.43 11.79 -1.52
N PHE A 618 -1.22 11.35 -1.95
CA PHE A 618 -0.09 12.26 -2.15
C PHE A 618 -0.41 13.32 -3.21
N THR A 619 -1.00 12.96 -4.33
CA THR A 619 -1.38 13.92 -5.38
C THR A 619 -2.43 14.92 -4.88
N THR A 620 -3.41 14.49 -4.11
CA THR A 620 -4.45 15.37 -3.53
C THR A 620 -3.87 16.34 -2.53
N LEU A 621 -3.05 15.86 -1.60
CA LEU A 621 -2.49 16.69 -0.53
C LEU A 621 -1.35 17.59 -1.02
N MET A 622 -0.49 17.11 -1.90
CA MET A 622 0.75 17.77 -2.30
C MET A 622 0.73 18.32 -3.72
N GLY A 623 -0.26 17.97 -4.54
CA GLY A 623 -0.42 18.44 -5.92
C GLY A 623 -0.83 19.91 -6.05
N ASP A 624 -0.98 20.39 -7.30
CA ASP A 624 -1.26 21.80 -7.60
C ASP A 624 -2.72 22.20 -7.38
N LYS A 625 -3.67 21.27 -7.55
CA LYS A 625 -5.10 21.56 -7.38
C LYS A 625 -5.48 21.77 -5.92
N VAL A 626 -6.13 22.90 -5.66
CA VAL A 626 -6.58 23.27 -4.31
C VAL A 626 -7.91 22.60 -3.96
N GLU A 627 -8.83 22.50 -4.92
CA GLU A 627 -10.19 22.02 -4.70
C GLU A 627 -10.28 20.61 -4.13
N PRO A 628 -9.59 19.60 -4.72
CA PRO A 628 -9.61 18.24 -4.16
C PRO A 628 -9.02 18.17 -2.75
N ARG A 629 -8.05 19.05 -2.44
CA ARG A 629 -7.47 19.14 -1.09
C ARG A 629 -8.45 19.73 -0.10
N ARG A 630 -9.23 20.77 -0.51
CA ARG A 630 -10.27 21.36 0.32
C ARG A 630 -11.36 20.34 0.61
N GLU A 631 -11.84 19.63 -0.40
CA GLU A 631 -12.82 18.55 -0.24
C GLU A 631 -12.33 17.48 0.73
N PHE A 632 -11.08 17.05 0.59
CA PHE A 632 -10.45 16.08 1.50
C PHE A 632 -10.46 16.58 2.96
N ILE A 633 -10.11 17.86 3.18
CA ILE A 633 -10.11 18.47 4.52
C ILE A 633 -11.54 18.53 5.08
N GLU A 634 -12.52 18.96 4.29
CA GLU A 634 -13.92 19.05 4.71
C GLU A 634 -14.50 17.67 5.06
N GLU A 635 -14.24 16.65 4.26
CA GLU A 635 -14.69 15.27 4.51
C GLU A 635 -14.08 14.66 5.79
N ASN A 636 -12.83 15.00 6.09
CA ASN A 636 -12.08 14.40 7.20
C ASN A 636 -12.02 15.27 8.46
N ALA A 637 -12.53 16.52 8.42
CA ALA A 637 -12.45 17.47 9.53
C ALA A 637 -13.04 16.93 10.84
N ARG A 638 -14.13 16.17 10.76
CA ARG A 638 -14.81 15.56 11.93
C ARG A 638 -13.99 14.50 12.66
N PHE A 639 -12.96 13.93 12.01
CA PHE A 639 -12.11 12.90 12.61
C PHE A 639 -10.85 13.48 13.27
N VAL A 640 -10.60 14.78 13.09
CA VAL A 640 -9.44 15.45 13.69
C VAL A 640 -9.68 15.62 15.18
N LYS A 641 -8.90 14.92 16.00
CA LYS A 641 -8.99 14.95 17.47
C LYS A 641 -8.11 16.04 18.10
N ASN A 642 -7.00 16.41 17.45
CA ASN A 642 -6.01 17.33 17.97
C ASN A 642 -5.87 18.53 17.04
N LEU A 643 -6.71 19.54 17.23
CA LEU A 643 -6.55 20.84 16.60
C LEU A 643 -5.67 21.71 17.51
N ASP A 644 -4.52 22.15 17.01
CA ASP A 644 -3.72 23.18 17.67
C ASP A 644 -4.38 24.55 17.42
N ILE A 645 -5.31 24.94 18.31
CA ILE A 645 -6.05 26.19 18.25
C ILE A 645 -5.43 27.18 19.23
#